data_4af1dbcd2f2a723207c63b8c61dfe67e
#
_entry.id   4af1dbcd2f2a723207c63b8c61dfe67e
#
_cell.length_a   1.000
_cell.length_b   1.000
_cell.length_c   1.000
_cell.angle_alpha   90.00
_cell.angle_beta   90.00
_cell.angle_gamma   90.00
#
_symmetry.space_group_name_H-M   'P 1'
#
loop_
_entity.id
_entity.type
_entity.pdbx_description
1 polymer ?
#
loop_
_entity_poly.entity_id
_entity_poly.type
_entity_poly.pdbx_seq_one_letter_code
_entity_poly.pdbx_strand_id
1 'polypeptide(L)'
;MKPEEFEVYVIPPNFMEGGTLFGGLLKTRNTIEAVILGLAVGVPVLHLPFSLTVRVVILCLTALPLVLLALIGVSGMSLSAFIRLFFCFLHNRRILSRDGTQGGKNGKTLLPSWAQQKKSDCEAEDPPLPKSRSRFSVDLKQRSVTQFKTFLQEEEAVQPLNALADYIPIEKIEHGVIYTRDHRYVKVVEVVPVNFLLRSAREQRSIIYSFISYLKIAPVKVQFKALTKRADINRHLDTVRRELEHEQDPRCRVLQEDYLKLIRQLGSREAITRRFFLVFEYEPLPGTKRGHEEEDAIASLQTAARTAANYLRQCGNEVISPENEDDATAEILYNILCRKASSEPFYQRVKSVLADYMASGRDINAIPVNEFYAPDSIDLTHGNYLCVDGLYYAYLLVPSDGYKARVPAGWLSLLVNAGDGIDLDVFLARQPKDRMVRKLGQQLRINRSKIKETSDTNTDFDDLDGAIRSGYFLKDGLSNNEDFYYLNLLITVTAGSVDDLEWKVAEMKKLLLSQDMDVQTCSFCQEQAFLSSLPLVSLERQLYERSKRNVLTTGAASCYPFTSYEMCDDNGILLGVNKHNNSLIIVDIFDSRVYKNANIAILGTSGAGKTFTLQLMALRMRRKGIQVFIIAPLKGHEFHRACSNIGGQFISISPASQNCINIMEIRKADKSVDDLLDGPGAEKSLLAAKIQRLHTFFSLLIPDMSHEERQLLDDAMICTYGVKGITHDNASLEQPKNPGCYKEMPILGDLYEILAASPETKRLANILNRLVNGSARSFNQQTNVALDNKYIVLDISELTGDLLTVGMFVALDFVWDKAKENRTAEKAIFVDECWQLIGASSNRQAAESVLELAKTIRGYGGSLVCATQDLNDFFALDDGKYGKGIINNSKTKILLNLEEEEAQRVQGVLHLSEAELMEITHFERGSALISTNNNNIAVEIKCSQMEKELITTDRRELAELAQRAAPKQHPC
;
A
#
# COMPACT_ATOMS: atom_id res chain seq x y z
N MET A 1 25.43 11.64 -18.65
CA MET A 1 24.07 12.10 -18.98
C MET A 1 23.84 13.42 -18.23
N LYS A 2 23.19 14.43 -18.86
CA LYS A 2 22.77 15.62 -18.11
C LYS A 2 21.72 15.15 -17.10
N PRO A 3 21.75 15.61 -15.83
CA PRO A 3 20.70 15.29 -14.87
C PRO A 3 19.37 15.72 -15.48
N GLU A 4 18.37 14.83 -15.50
CA GLU A 4 17.02 15.17 -15.96
C GLU A 4 16.45 16.19 -14.98
N GLU A 5 16.28 17.42 -15.41
CA GLU A 5 15.68 18.48 -14.61
C GLU A 5 14.20 18.15 -14.38
N PHE A 6 13.79 18.08 -13.10
CA PHE A 6 12.38 17.96 -12.73
C PHE A 6 11.62 19.21 -13.19
N GLU A 7 10.50 19.01 -13.85
CA GLU A 7 9.64 20.13 -14.26
C GLU A 7 9.05 20.84 -13.03
N VAL A 8 9.16 22.16 -13.02
CA VAL A 8 8.60 23.03 -12.01
C VAL A 8 7.32 23.69 -12.54
N TYR A 9 6.22 23.47 -11.85
CA TYR A 9 4.92 24.02 -12.20
C TYR A 9 4.65 25.31 -11.45
N VAL A 10 3.93 26.23 -12.08
CA VAL A 10 3.67 27.57 -11.53
C VAL A 10 2.23 27.63 -11.00
N ILE A 11 2.09 28.01 -9.72
CA ILE A 11 0.85 28.37 -9.08
C ILE A 11 0.88 29.88 -8.82
N PRO A 12 0.42 30.72 -9.78
CA PRO A 12 0.62 32.17 -9.68
C PRO A 12 -0.13 32.75 -8.48
N PRO A 13 0.36 33.86 -7.89
CA PRO A 13 -0.37 34.58 -6.83
C PRO A 13 -1.78 34.97 -7.28
N ASN A 14 -2.66 35.16 -6.30
CA ASN A 14 -4.05 35.47 -6.59
C ASN A 14 -4.15 36.85 -7.23
N PHE A 15 -4.49 36.85 -8.51
CA PHE A 15 -4.50 38.05 -9.35
C PHE A 15 -5.75 38.93 -9.18
N MET A 16 -6.82 38.36 -8.66
CA MET A 16 -8.17 38.94 -8.71
C MET A 16 -8.72 39.39 -7.36
N GLU A 17 -8.00 39.27 -6.28
CA GLU A 17 -8.42 39.82 -5.00
C GLU A 17 -8.09 41.30 -4.91
N GLY A 18 -9.07 42.07 -4.33
CA GLY A 18 -9.06 43.51 -4.31
C GLY A 18 -7.78 44.07 -3.70
N GLY A 19 -7.34 45.21 -4.21
CA GLY A 19 -6.07 45.82 -3.90
C GLY A 19 -5.75 45.94 -2.44
N THR A 20 -4.50 45.77 -2.14
CA THR A 20 -3.88 46.09 -0.87
C THR A 20 -3.57 47.58 -0.85
N LEU A 21 -3.59 48.20 0.31
CA LEU A 21 -3.22 49.58 0.56
C LEU A 21 -1.97 49.59 1.47
N PHE A 22 -1.15 50.62 1.35
CA PHE A 22 0.08 50.80 2.16
C PHE A 22 1.09 49.65 2.02
N GLY A 23 1.51 49.35 0.80
CA GLY A 23 2.59 48.40 0.56
C GLY A 23 2.25 46.94 0.88
N GLY A 24 1.03 46.52 0.60
CA GLY A 24 0.61 45.13 0.89
C GLY A 24 0.15 44.85 2.32
N LEU A 25 0.38 45.78 3.26
CA LEU A 25 0.13 45.57 4.66
C LEU A 25 -1.37 45.52 5.04
N LEU A 26 -2.24 46.26 4.30
CA LEU A 26 -3.64 46.40 4.65
C LEU A 26 -4.56 46.01 3.49
N LYS A 27 -5.45 45.04 3.71
CA LYS A 27 -6.51 44.68 2.74
C LYS A 27 -7.52 45.84 2.62
N THR A 28 -7.83 46.29 1.39
CA THR A 28 -8.75 47.42 1.14
C THR A 28 -10.08 47.29 1.89
N ARG A 29 -10.61 46.07 2.00
CA ARG A 29 -11.83 45.78 2.74
C ARG A 29 -11.67 46.10 4.23
N ASN A 30 -10.58 45.67 4.86
CA ASN A 30 -10.28 45.92 6.27
C ASN A 30 -10.11 47.42 6.55
N THR A 31 -9.47 48.16 5.62
CA THR A 31 -9.29 49.60 5.73
C THR A 31 -10.61 50.35 5.66
N ILE A 32 -11.51 49.98 4.72
CA ILE A 32 -12.85 50.57 4.61
C ILE A 32 -13.64 50.30 5.88
N GLU A 33 -13.57 49.08 6.40
CA GLU A 33 -14.24 48.66 7.61
C GLU A 33 -13.73 49.43 8.87
N ALA A 34 -12.41 49.58 8.96
CA ALA A 34 -11.75 50.34 10.01
C ALA A 34 -12.15 51.82 10.01
N VAL A 35 -12.26 52.43 8.83
CA VAL A 35 -12.75 53.83 8.67
C VAL A 35 -14.21 53.95 9.12
N ILE A 36 -15.05 53.01 8.65
CA ILE A 36 -16.51 53.03 9.03
C ILE A 36 -16.65 52.85 10.54
N LEU A 37 -15.95 51.90 11.15
CA LEU A 37 -16.00 51.65 12.60
C LEU A 37 -15.40 52.81 13.40
N GLY A 38 -14.29 53.36 12.90
CA GLY A 38 -13.68 54.55 13.53
C GLY A 38 -14.57 55.74 13.54
N LEU A 39 -15.31 56.00 12.46
CA LEU A 39 -16.33 57.05 12.40
C LEU A 39 -17.54 56.75 13.29
N ALA A 40 -18.05 55.51 13.27
CA ALA A 40 -19.21 55.09 14.03
C ALA A 40 -18.99 55.21 15.54
N VAL A 41 -17.78 54.98 16.05
CA VAL A 41 -17.42 55.11 17.47
C VAL A 41 -16.89 56.51 17.78
N GLY A 42 -16.06 57.06 16.92
CA GLY A 42 -15.40 58.35 17.10
C GLY A 42 -16.34 59.53 17.13
N VAL A 43 -17.31 59.59 16.19
CA VAL A 43 -18.24 60.71 16.11
C VAL A 43 -19.09 60.83 17.38
N PRO A 44 -19.75 59.78 17.91
CA PRO A 44 -20.47 59.83 19.18
C PRO A 44 -19.62 60.26 20.36
N VAL A 45 -18.37 59.74 20.45
CA VAL A 45 -17.48 60.08 21.57
C VAL A 45 -17.10 61.56 21.57
N LEU A 46 -16.94 62.17 20.38
CA LEU A 46 -16.65 63.61 20.25
C LEU A 46 -17.82 64.50 20.67
N HIS A 47 -19.06 64.02 20.62
CA HIS A 47 -20.26 64.73 21.05
C HIS A 47 -20.67 64.52 22.52
N LEU A 48 -19.91 63.72 23.30
CA LEU A 48 -20.19 63.51 24.72
C LEU A 48 -19.95 64.79 25.50
N PRO A 49 -20.73 65.09 26.57
CA PRO A 49 -20.62 66.29 27.38
C PRO A 49 -19.48 66.22 28.40
N PHE A 50 -18.29 65.91 27.97
CA PHE A 50 -17.06 65.79 28.83
C PHE A 50 -15.98 66.77 28.33
N SER A 51 -14.98 67.04 29.21
CA SER A 51 -13.81 67.82 28.82
C SER A 51 -13.04 67.19 27.63
N LEU A 52 -12.34 68.00 26.84
CA LEU A 52 -11.63 67.53 25.67
C LEU A 52 -10.64 66.40 26.02
N THR A 53 -9.94 66.54 27.13
CA THR A 53 -8.96 65.54 27.61
C THR A 53 -9.63 64.19 27.87
N VAL A 54 -10.83 64.20 28.50
CA VAL A 54 -11.59 62.99 28.81
C VAL A 54 -12.10 62.32 27.51
N ARG A 55 -12.57 63.13 26.51
CA ARG A 55 -12.98 62.61 25.20
C ARG A 55 -11.84 61.94 24.46
N VAL A 56 -10.64 62.53 24.47
CA VAL A 56 -9.43 61.96 23.84
C VAL A 56 -9.07 60.63 24.53
N VAL A 57 -9.08 60.55 25.84
CA VAL A 57 -8.81 59.30 26.58
C VAL A 57 -9.83 58.25 26.24
N ILE A 58 -11.12 58.58 26.18
CA ILE A 58 -12.17 57.60 25.79
C ILE A 58 -11.92 57.11 24.33
N LEU A 59 -11.61 58.06 23.44
CA LEU A 59 -11.34 57.73 22.03
C LEU A 59 -10.12 56.81 21.84
N CYS A 60 -9.05 57.04 22.59
CA CYS A 60 -7.87 56.20 22.63
C CYS A 60 -8.14 54.80 23.22
N LEU A 61 -9.04 54.69 24.21
CA LEU A 61 -9.37 53.40 24.83
C LEU A 61 -10.41 52.58 24.07
N THR A 62 -11.28 53.22 23.26
CA THR A 62 -12.39 52.54 22.57
C THR A 62 -12.18 52.48 21.06
N ALA A 63 -12.03 53.63 20.40
CA ALA A 63 -11.94 53.69 18.94
C ALA A 63 -10.60 53.17 18.39
N LEU A 64 -9.48 53.50 19.04
CA LEU A 64 -8.15 53.12 18.57
C LEU A 64 -7.94 51.61 18.57
N PRO A 65 -8.22 50.86 19.65
CA PRO A 65 -8.09 49.39 19.62
C PRO A 65 -9.02 48.72 18.59
N LEU A 66 -10.25 49.23 18.45
CA LEU A 66 -11.26 48.72 17.53
C LEU A 66 -10.81 48.95 16.07
N VAL A 67 -10.27 50.12 15.75
CA VAL A 67 -9.73 50.47 14.42
C VAL A 67 -8.50 49.61 14.10
N LEU A 68 -7.58 49.46 15.07
CA LEU A 68 -6.39 48.60 14.88
C LEU A 68 -6.80 47.13 14.62
N LEU A 69 -7.77 46.63 15.39
CA LEU A 69 -8.27 45.27 15.25
C LEU A 69 -9.00 45.07 13.91
N ALA A 70 -9.72 46.09 13.44
CA ALA A 70 -10.35 46.06 12.11
C ALA A 70 -9.34 46.17 10.96
N LEU A 71 -8.26 46.94 11.10
CA LEU A 71 -7.18 47.04 10.10
C LEU A 71 -6.42 45.74 9.96
N ILE A 72 -6.01 45.11 11.06
CA ILE A 72 -5.25 43.85 11.07
C ILE A 72 -6.16 42.69 10.63
N GLY A 73 -7.44 42.73 11.04
CA GLY A 73 -8.36 41.60 10.89
C GLY A 73 -8.09 40.49 11.91
N VAL A 74 -8.95 39.49 11.96
CA VAL A 74 -8.85 38.33 12.85
C VAL A 74 -8.82 37.05 11.99
N SER A 75 -7.83 36.21 12.17
CA SER A 75 -7.70 34.94 11.44
C SER A 75 -7.80 35.11 9.90
N GLY A 76 -7.16 36.14 9.37
CA GLY A 76 -7.16 36.44 7.91
C GLY A 76 -8.48 36.99 7.37
N MET A 77 -9.49 37.24 8.22
CA MET A 77 -10.79 37.79 7.87
C MET A 77 -10.96 39.22 8.37
N SER A 78 -11.87 39.95 7.73
CA SER A 78 -12.29 41.25 8.24
C SER A 78 -13.05 41.08 9.57
N LEU A 79 -12.98 42.08 10.44
CA LEU A 79 -13.57 42.05 11.78
C LEU A 79 -15.08 41.78 11.74
N SER A 80 -15.83 42.39 10.81
CA SER A 80 -17.27 42.16 10.65
C SER A 80 -17.58 40.73 10.21
N ALA A 81 -16.76 40.14 9.32
CA ALA A 81 -16.92 38.75 8.90
C ALA A 81 -16.67 37.79 10.07
N PHE A 82 -15.65 38.07 10.89
CA PHE A 82 -15.35 37.29 12.09
C PHE A 82 -16.47 37.39 13.12
N ILE A 83 -16.96 38.60 13.44
CA ILE A 83 -18.04 38.83 14.38
C ILE A 83 -19.31 38.10 13.91
N ARG A 84 -19.65 38.22 12.62
CA ARG A 84 -20.80 37.51 12.04
C ARG A 84 -20.67 36.00 12.22
N LEU A 85 -19.47 35.42 11.91
CA LEU A 85 -19.16 34.00 12.03
C LEU A 85 -19.29 33.55 13.49
N PHE A 86 -18.75 34.32 14.42
CA PHE A 86 -18.83 34.06 15.84
C PHE A 86 -20.29 34.03 16.35
N PHE A 87 -21.12 35.00 15.93
CA PHE A 87 -22.55 35.00 16.30
C PHE A 87 -23.33 33.85 15.65
N CYS A 88 -23.02 33.52 14.38
CA CYS A 88 -23.60 32.33 13.74
C CYS A 88 -23.20 31.04 14.48
N PHE A 89 -21.95 30.91 14.91
CA PHE A 89 -21.49 29.78 15.72
C PHE A 89 -22.26 29.72 17.06
N LEU A 90 -22.37 30.82 17.78
CA LEU A 90 -23.11 30.85 19.05
C LEU A 90 -24.59 30.45 18.88
N HIS A 91 -25.22 30.85 17.78
CA HIS A 91 -26.59 30.48 17.47
C HIS A 91 -26.76 29.00 17.10
N ASN A 92 -25.79 28.44 16.39
CA ASN A 92 -25.80 27.04 15.89
C ASN A 92 -25.18 26.05 16.87
N ARG A 93 -24.66 26.51 18.01
CA ARG A 93 -24.01 25.66 19.01
C ARG A 93 -24.97 24.62 19.57
N ARG A 94 -24.72 23.34 19.30
CA ARG A 94 -25.60 22.22 19.65
C ARG A 94 -24.85 20.89 19.69
N ILE A 95 -25.44 19.92 20.37
CA ILE A 95 -25.06 18.52 20.31
C ILE A 95 -26.17 17.78 19.56
N LEU A 96 -25.81 17.08 18.52
CA LEU A 96 -26.68 16.19 17.76
C LEU A 96 -26.42 14.76 18.22
N SER A 97 -27.47 14.02 18.55
CA SER A 97 -27.35 12.62 18.97
C SER A 97 -28.50 11.80 18.39
N ARG A 98 -28.32 10.47 18.42
CA ARG A 98 -29.33 9.52 17.97
C ARG A 98 -30.69 9.73 18.67
N ASP A 99 -30.68 10.11 19.95
CA ASP A 99 -31.87 10.30 20.76
C ASP A 99 -32.51 11.71 20.59
N GLY A 100 -31.98 12.55 19.73
CA GLY A 100 -32.47 13.89 19.43
C GLY A 100 -31.41 14.98 19.57
N THR A 101 -31.82 16.21 19.25
CA THR A 101 -30.95 17.39 19.29
C THR A 101 -31.00 18.06 20.67
N GLN A 102 -29.87 18.13 21.37
CA GLN A 102 -29.73 18.89 22.60
C GLN A 102 -29.19 20.30 22.28
N GLY A 103 -30.06 21.30 22.30
CA GLY A 103 -29.68 22.68 22.03
C GLY A 103 -29.40 23.45 23.31
N GLY A 104 -28.25 24.14 23.40
CA GLY A 104 -27.90 24.98 24.51
C GLY A 104 -28.54 26.37 24.48
N LYS A 105 -29.74 26.53 24.97
CA LYS A 105 -30.27 27.89 25.33
C LYS A 105 -29.90 28.32 26.75
N ASN A 106 -29.39 27.43 27.61
CA ASN A 106 -28.88 27.76 28.95
C ASN A 106 -27.65 26.88 29.24
N GLY A 107 -26.51 27.50 29.51
CA GLY A 107 -25.21 26.92 29.70
C GLY A 107 -25.02 25.93 30.85
N LYS A 108 -25.78 24.85 30.87
CA LYS A 108 -25.49 23.67 31.68
C LYS A 108 -25.25 22.53 30.71
N THR A 109 -23.99 22.24 30.49
CA THR A 109 -23.51 21.04 29.81
C THR A 109 -24.03 19.81 30.55
N LEU A 110 -25.09 19.22 30.04
CA LEU A 110 -25.45 17.84 30.40
C LEU A 110 -24.53 16.91 29.56
N LEU A 111 -23.48 16.45 30.18
CA LEU A 111 -22.67 15.40 29.61
C LEU A 111 -23.51 14.12 29.47
N PRO A 112 -23.43 13.39 28.33
CA PRO A 112 -24.06 12.10 28.20
C PRO A 112 -23.65 11.16 29.34
N SER A 113 -24.53 10.25 29.72
CA SER A 113 -24.33 9.37 30.90
C SER A 113 -23.03 8.52 30.86
N TRP A 114 -22.46 8.28 29.67
CA TRP A 114 -21.18 7.58 29.51
C TRP A 114 -19.96 8.45 29.87
N ALA A 115 -20.08 9.76 29.88
CA ALA A 115 -18.97 10.67 30.24
C ALA A 115 -18.88 10.93 31.78
N GLN A 116 -19.79 10.36 32.56
CA GLN A 116 -19.82 10.49 34.02
C GLN A 116 -19.17 9.28 34.77
N GLN A 117 -18.63 8.29 34.08
CA GLN A 117 -17.90 7.24 34.77
C GLN A 117 -16.55 7.73 35.29
N LYS A 118 -16.55 7.97 36.60
CA LYS A 118 -15.36 8.24 37.41
C LYS A 118 -14.35 7.11 37.23
N LYS A 119 -13.08 7.51 37.14
CA LYS A 119 -11.94 6.63 37.43
C LYS A 119 -12.23 5.75 38.67
N SER A 120 -12.34 4.45 38.44
CA SER A 120 -12.08 3.44 39.45
C SER A 120 -11.25 2.36 38.75
N ASP A 121 -10.05 2.21 39.24
CA ASP A 121 -9.15 1.11 38.92
C ASP A 121 -9.86 -0.21 39.22
N CYS A 122 -10.01 -1.06 38.22
CA CYS A 122 -10.22 -2.47 38.40
C CYS A 122 -9.77 -3.21 37.14
N GLU A 123 -8.87 -4.14 37.37
CA GLU A 123 -8.46 -5.19 36.44
C GLU A 123 -9.71 -5.89 35.86
N ALA A 124 -9.77 -6.01 34.56
CA ALA A 124 -10.87 -6.68 33.88
C ALA A 124 -10.50 -8.16 33.64
N GLU A 125 -11.17 -9.02 34.38
CA GLU A 125 -11.36 -10.41 34.00
C GLU A 125 -12.39 -10.50 32.87
N ASP A 126 -12.09 -11.28 31.82
CA ASP A 126 -12.97 -11.56 30.70
C ASP A 126 -14.28 -12.24 31.17
N PRO A 127 -15.45 -11.77 30.72
CA PRO A 127 -16.70 -12.46 31.00
C PRO A 127 -16.87 -13.69 30.10
N PRO A 128 -17.41 -14.82 30.61
CA PRO A 128 -17.58 -16.05 29.86
C PRO A 128 -18.66 -15.91 28.78
N LEU A 129 -18.34 -16.39 27.58
CA LEU A 129 -19.22 -16.49 26.43
C LEU A 129 -20.52 -17.26 26.73
N PRO A 130 -21.69 -16.75 26.39
CA PRO A 130 -22.92 -17.56 26.53
C PRO A 130 -22.98 -18.60 25.42
N LYS A 131 -23.21 -19.83 25.82
CA LYS A 131 -23.37 -21.01 24.94
C LYS A 131 -24.55 -20.82 23.99
N SER A 132 -24.29 -20.97 22.72
CA SER A 132 -25.21 -20.92 21.61
C SER A 132 -26.44 -21.81 21.76
N ARG A 133 -27.62 -21.31 21.50
CA ARG A 133 -28.70 -22.08 20.91
C ARG A 133 -28.91 -21.63 19.49
N SER A 134 -28.59 -22.55 18.60
CA SER A 134 -28.74 -22.46 17.15
C SER A 134 -30.18 -22.36 16.70
N ARG A 135 -30.35 -21.64 15.66
CA ARG A 135 -31.28 -21.71 14.53
C ARG A 135 -31.81 -20.32 14.19
N PHE A 136 -31.01 -19.63 13.44
CA PHE A 136 -31.38 -18.74 12.33
C PHE A 136 -30.08 -18.19 11.76
N SER A 137 -29.37 -19.01 10.97
CA SER A 137 -28.32 -18.52 10.10
C SER A 137 -28.99 -17.91 8.85
N VAL A 138 -29.37 -16.67 8.92
CA VAL A 138 -29.62 -15.89 7.72
C VAL A 138 -28.25 -15.57 7.14
N ASP A 139 -27.99 -16.08 5.96
CA ASP A 139 -26.74 -15.86 5.24
C ASP A 139 -26.69 -14.42 4.74
N LEU A 140 -26.27 -13.49 5.64
CA LEU A 140 -26.20 -12.05 5.38
C LEU A 140 -25.04 -11.65 4.45
N LYS A 141 -24.19 -12.61 4.05
CA LYS A 141 -23.12 -12.35 3.09
C LYS A 141 -23.62 -12.05 1.66
N GLN A 142 -24.88 -12.34 1.35
CA GLN A 142 -25.45 -12.15 0.01
C GLN A 142 -26.57 -11.10 -0.07
N ARG A 143 -26.93 -10.43 1.03
CA ARG A 143 -27.93 -9.36 0.96
C ARG A 143 -27.24 -8.01 0.93
N SER A 144 -27.14 -7.43 -0.25
CA SER A 144 -26.66 -6.07 -0.47
C SER A 144 -27.64 -5.02 0.05
N VAL A 145 -27.15 -3.82 0.37
CA VAL A 145 -27.99 -2.66 0.74
C VAL A 145 -29.02 -2.37 -0.35
N THR A 146 -28.70 -2.65 -1.60
CA THR A 146 -29.59 -2.47 -2.77
C THR A 146 -30.77 -3.43 -2.78
N GLN A 147 -30.63 -4.66 -2.27
CA GLN A 147 -31.77 -5.57 -2.13
C GLN A 147 -32.81 -5.07 -1.14
N PHE A 148 -32.41 -4.23 -0.16
CA PHE A 148 -33.34 -3.55 0.72
C PHE A 148 -34.08 -2.39 0.03
N LYS A 149 -33.47 -1.75 -0.99
CA LYS A 149 -34.09 -0.65 -1.75
C LYS A 149 -35.30 -1.07 -2.56
N THR A 150 -35.33 -2.29 -3.09
CA THR A 150 -36.45 -2.80 -3.90
C THR A 150 -37.75 -2.87 -3.07
N PHE A 151 -37.65 -2.88 -1.74
CA PHE A 151 -38.78 -2.88 -0.82
C PHE A 151 -39.14 -1.48 -0.30
N LEU A 152 -38.31 -0.45 -0.54
CA LEU A 152 -38.49 0.91 -0.04
C LEU A 152 -39.50 1.75 -0.87
N GLN A 153 -40.17 1.20 -1.87
CA GLN A 153 -41.08 1.96 -2.77
C GLN A 153 -42.51 2.07 -2.27
N GLU A 154 -42.83 1.64 -1.06
CA GLU A 154 -44.16 1.87 -0.47
C GLU A 154 -44.11 2.80 0.73
N GLU A 155 -44.77 3.92 0.58
CA GLU A 155 -44.95 5.11 1.37
C GLU A 155 -45.40 4.85 2.80
N GLU A 156 -44.49 5.00 3.76
CA GLU A 156 -44.73 5.72 5.01
C GLU A 156 -43.39 6.19 5.54
N ALA A 157 -43.21 7.51 5.71
CA ALA A 157 -41.99 8.10 6.21
C ALA A 157 -41.68 7.57 7.64
N VAL A 158 -40.93 6.48 7.71
CA VAL A 158 -40.43 5.94 8.98
C VAL A 158 -39.43 6.94 9.53
N GLN A 159 -39.68 7.47 10.75
CA GLN A 159 -38.71 8.35 11.38
C GLN A 159 -37.41 7.56 11.66
N PRO A 160 -36.21 8.11 11.31
CA PRO A 160 -34.94 7.45 11.54
C PRO A 160 -34.71 7.23 13.06
N LEU A 161 -34.03 6.14 13.40
CA LEU A 161 -33.56 5.89 14.76
C LEU A 161 -32.46 6.88 15.15
N ASN A 162 -31.64 7.30 14.20
CA ASN A 162 -30.59 8.27 14.38
C ASN A 162 -31.00 9.62 13.80
N ALA A 163 -31.30 10.60 14.68
CA ALA A 163 -31.68 11.96 14.27
C ALA A 163 -30.60 12.67 13.42
N LEU A 164 -29.36 12.23 13.49
CA LEU A 164 -28.24 12.73 12.68
C LEU A 164 -28.33 12.31 11.21
N ALA A 165 -29.05 11.22 10.92
CA ALA A 165 -29.27 10.80 9.55
C ALA A 165 -29.96 11.90 8.73
N ASP A 166 -30.79 12.70 9.36
CA ASP A 166 -31.44 13.85 8.73
C ASP A 166 -30.56 15.11 8.61
N TYR A 167 -29.49 15.20 9.40
CA TYR A 167 -28.55 16.32 9.34
C TYR A 167 -27.60 16.21 8.15
N ILE A 168 -27.27 14.98 7.73
CA ILE A 168 -26.38 14.73 6.58
C ILE A 168 -27.14 15.11 5.29
N PRO A 169 -26.55 15.93 4.39
CA PRO A 169 -27.26 16.45 3.22
C PRO A 169 -27.39 15.42 2.07
N ILE A 170 -27.64 14.16 2.40
CA ILE A 170 -27.84 13.06 1.44
C ILE A 170 -29.27 12.57 1.60
N GLU A 171 -29.98 12.44 0.50
CA GLU A 171 -31.36 11.97 0.44
C GLU A 171 -31.42 10.45 0.18
N LYS A 172 -30.79 10.02 -0.91
CA LYS A 172 -30.74 8.61 -1.31
C LYS A 172 -29.48 8.29 -2.10
N ILE A 173 -29.20 7.00 -2.30
CA ILE A 173 -28.13 6.48 -3.16
C ILE A 173 -28.77 5.47 -4.10
N GLU A 174 -28.65 5.69 -5.43
CA GLU A 174 -29.15 4.79 -6.46
C GLU A 174 -28.20 4.79 -7.66
N HIS A 175 -27.95 3.61 -8.22
CA HIS A 175 -27.03 3.41 -9.35
C HIS A 175 -25.63 3.97 -9.12
N GLY A 176 -25.15 3.94 -7.86
CA GLY A 176 -23.86 4.51 -7.44
C GLY A 176 -23.81 6.03 -7.49
N VAL A 177 -24.98 6.70 -7.57
CA VAL A 177 -25.13 8.16 -7.55
C VAL A 177 -25.71 8.57 -6.21
N ILE A 178 -25.12 9.59 -5.60
CA ILE A 178 -25.58 10.22 -4.37
C ILE A 178 -26.56 11.35 -4.75
N TYR A 179 -27.77 11.29 -4.26
CA TYR A 179 -28.78 12.33 -4.36
C TYR A 179 -28.71 13.20 -3.12
N THR A 180 -28.45 14.48 -3.32
CA THR A 180 -28.38 15.42 -2.21
C THR A 180 -29.72 16.13 -2.00
N ARG A 181 -30.02 16.57 -0.78
CA ARG A 181 -31.27 17.29 -0.43
C ARG A 181 -31.44 18.64 -1.15
N ASP A 182 -30.34 19.20 -1.65
CA ASP A 182 -30.33 20.40 -2.50
C ASP A 182 -30.43 20.07 -4.01
N HIS A 183 -30.95 18.88 -4.33
CA HIS A 183 -31.21 18.38 -5.70
C HIS A 183 -29.95 18.35 -6.59
N ARG A 184 -28.79 17.98 -6.06
CA ARG A 184 -27.58 17.70 -6.84
C ARG A 184 -27.37 16.20 -6.93
N TYR A 185 -26.74 15.79 -8.01
CA TYR A 185 -26.36 14.40 -8.29
C TYR A 185 -24.84 14.30 -8.26
N VAL A 186 -24.31 13.43 -7.43
CA VAL A 186 -22.87 13.30 -7.19
C VAL A 186 -22.45 11.85 -7.36
N LYS A 187 -21.30 11.63 -8.00
CA LYS A 187 -20.68 10.30 -8.11
C LYS A 187 -19.30 10.30 -7.51
N VAL A 188 -19.02 9.22 -6.76
CA VAL A 188 -17.73 8.94 -6.13
C VAL A 188 -17.08 7.76 -6.85
N VAL A 189 -15.81 7.90 -7.21
CA VAL A 189 -15.01 6.87 -7.87
C VAL A 189 -13.75 6.65 -7.03
N GLU A 190 -13.47 5.41 -6.65
CA GLU A 190 -12.28 5.06 -5.90
C GLU A 190 -11.12 4.72 -6.85
N VAL A 191 -9.95 5.28 -6.57
CA VAL A 191 -8.75 5.20 -7.41
C VAL A 191 -7.63 4.56 -6.62
N VAL A 192 -7.04 3.49 -7.17
CA VAL A 192 -5.81 2.90 -6.64
C VAL A 192 -4.62 3.73 -7.12
N PRO A 193 -3.80 4.27 -6.21
CA PRO A 193 -2.68 5.12 -6.56
C PRO A 193 -1.52 4.32 -7.18
N VAL A 194 -0.58 5.04 -7.79
CA VAL A 194 0.72 4.51 -8.19
C VAL A 194 1.82 5.05 -7.28
N ASN A 195 2.97 4.38 -7.22
CA ASN A 195 4.12 4.95 -6.51
C ASN A 195 4.79 6.03 -7.39
N PHE A 196 4.16 7.20 -7.43
CA PHE A 196 4.54 8.30 -8.31
C PHE A 196 5.96 8.80 -8.02
N LEU A 197 6.35 8.88 -6.74
CA LEU A 197 7.62 9.47 -6.32
C LEU A 197 8.84 8.62 -6.72
N LEU A 198 8.68 7.32 -6.85
CA LEU A 198 9.74 6.40 -7.29
C LEU A 198 9.83 6.29 -8.83
N ARG A 199 8.90 6.88 -9.58
CA ARG A 199 8.96 6.87 -11.06
C ARG A 199 10.06 7.79 -11.59
N SER A 200 10.62 7.44 -12.75
CA SER A 200 11.56 8.31 -13.45
C SER A 200 10.93 9.66 -13.82
N ALA A 201 11.74 10.70 -13.94
CA ALA A 201 11.25 12.03 -14.34
C ALA A 201 10.46 12.01 -15.66
N ARG A 202 10.85 11.12 -16.58
CA ARG A 202 10.13 10.91 -17.86
C ARG A 202 8.74 10.30 -17.63
N GLU A 203 8.64 9.29 -16.79
CA GLU A 203 7.36 8.65 -16.45
C GLU A 203 6.46 9.61 -15.69
N GLN A 204 7.00 10.35 -14.70
CA GLN A 204 6.25 11.37 -13.96
C GLN A 204 5.66 12.41 -14.93
N ARG A 205 6.46 12.90 -15.87
CA ARG A 205 5.96 13.79 -16.94
C ARG A 205 4.84 13.17 -17.76
N SER A 206 4.99 11.91 -18.18
CA SER A 206 3.95 11.20 -18.95
C SER A 206 2.64 11.07 -18.16
N ILE A 207 2.72 10.77 -16.87
CA ILE A 207 1.56 10.71 -15.97
C ILE A 207 0.87 12.07 -15.89
N ILE A 208 1.64 13.14 -15.66
CA ILE A 208 1.08 14.50 -15.57
C ILE A 208 0.47 14.94 -16.92
N TYR A 209 1.05 14.62 -18.06
CA TYR A 209 0.46 14.92 -19.38
C TYR A 209 -0.87 14.17 -19.61
N SER A 210 -0.95 12.91 -19.20
CA SER A 210 -2.20 12.14 -19.25
C SER A 210 -3.26 12.75 -18.32
N PHE A 211 -2.85 13.20 -17.14
CA PHE A 211 -3.74 13.87 -16.19
C PHE A 211 -4.19 15.26 -16.66
N ILE A 212 -3.32 16.04 -17.32
CA ILE A 212 -3.69 17.29 -18.02
C ILE A 212 -4.78 17.01 -19.06
N SER A 213 -4.62 15.95 -19.84
CA SER A 213 -5.61 15.56 -20.85
C SER A 213 -6.95 15.19 -20.21
N TYR A 214 -6.94 14.51 -19.08
CA TYR A 214 -8.14 14.24 -18.30
C TYR A 214 -8.82 15.54 -17.80
N LEU A 215 -8.06 16.44 -17.16
CA LEU A 215 -8.62 17.68 -16.59
C LEU A 215 -9.34 18.54 -17.65
N LYS A 216 -8.86 18.55 -18.89
CA LYS A 216 -9.51 19.30 -19.99
C LYS A 216 -10.92 18.81 -20.33
N ILE A 217 -11.23 17.53 -20.08
CA ILE A 217 -12.52 16.92 -20.39
C ILE A 217 -13.33 16.56 -19.13
N ALA A 218 -12.70 16.66 -17.96
CA ALA A 218 -13.35 16.41 -16.68
C ALA A 218 -14.57 17.32 -16.46
N PRO A 219 -15.54 16.94 -15.63
CA PRO A 219 -16.60 17.81 -15.17
C PRO A 219 -16.08 19.14 -14.62
N VAL A 220 -16.92 20.18 -14.66
CA VAL A 220 -16.48 21.56 -14.34
C VAL A 220 -15.97 21.68 -12.91
N LYS A 221 -16.58 20.95 -11.98
CA LYS A 221 -16.15 20.86 -10.60
C LYS A 221 -15.77 19.43 -10.25
N VAL A 222 -14.61 19.27 -9.69
CA VAL A 222 -14.10 17.98 -9.19
C VAL A 222 -13.51 18.16 -7.80
N GLN A 223 -13.69 17.15 -6.97
CA GLN A 223 -13.04 17.02 -5.66
C GLN A 223 -12.19 15.77 -5.67
N PHE A 224 -10.92 15.89 -5.34
CA PHE A 224 -10.05 14.77 -5.03
C PHE A 224 -9.94 14.66 -3.53
N LYS A 225 -10.24 13.50 -3.00
CA LYS A 225 -10.17 13.24 -1.56
C LYS A 225 -9.20 12.13 -1.27
N ALA A 226 -8.21 12.39 -0.43
CA ALA A 226 -7.37 11.38 0.19
C ALA A 226 -7.83 11.19 1.63
N LEU A 227 -8.30 9.98 1.95
CA LEU A 227 -8.76 9.58 3.27
C LEU A 227 -7.69 8.71 3.91
N THR A 228 -7.18 9.10 5.09
CA THR A 228 -6.30 8.26 5.89
C THR A 228 -7.11 7.48 6.91
N LYS A 229 -6.88 6.18 6.97
CA LYS A 229 -7.54 5.28 7.91
C LYS A 229 -6.49 4.36 8.53
N ARG A 230 -6.68 3.96 9.77
CA ARG A 230 -5.91 2.84 10.31
C ARG A 230 -6.17 1.60 9.47
N ALA A 231 -5.12 0.86 9.15
CA ALA A 231 -5.24 -0.35 8.36
C ALA A 231 -6.18 -1.34 9.03
N ASP A 232 -7.13 -1.86 8.28
CA ASP A 232 -7.96 -2.97 8.75
C ASP A 232 -7.17 -4.27 8.65
N ILE A 233 -6.39 -4.53 9.68
CA ILE A 233 -5.62 -5.77 9.81
C ILE A 233 -6.45 -6.93 10.35
N ASN A 234 -7.73 -6.71 10.69
CA ASN A 234 -8.57 -7.74 11.33
C ASN A 234 -8.74 -8.95 10.42
N ARG A 235 -8.92 -8.74 9.10
CA ARG A 235 -9.01 -9.84 8.14
C ARG A 235 -7.75 -10.70 8.13
N HIS A 236 -6.58 -10.07 8.14
CA HIS A 236 -5.30 -10.78 8.22
C HIS A 236 -5.15 -11.50 9.56
N LEU A 237 -5.48 -10.84 10.68
CA LEU A 237 -5.46 -11.46 12.02
C LEU A 237 -6.40 -12.66 12.11
N ASP A 238 -7.60 -12.57 11.54
CA ASP A 238 -8.57 -13.68 11.54
C ASP A 238 -8.11 -14.84 10.65
N THR A 239 -7.43 -14.54 9.54
CA THR A 239 -6.80 -15.59 8.72
C THR A 239 -5.69 -16.30 9.50
N VAL A 240 -4.80 -15.54 10.14
CA VAL A 240 -3.72 -16.12 10.96
C VAL A 240 -4.26 -16.89 12.16
N ARG A 241 -5.37 -16.47 12.79
CA ARG A 241 -6.03 -17.23 13.87
C ARG A 241 -6.57 -18.57 13.38
N ARG A 242 -7.23 -18.59 12.21
CA ARG A 242 -7.70 -19.84 11.58
C ARG A 242 -6.54 -20.78 11.25
N GLU A 243 -5.43 -20.26 10.74
CA GLU A 243 -4.21 -21.02 10.51
C GLU A 243 -3.67 -21.62 11.83
N LEU A 244 -3.68 -20.83 12.93
CA LEU A 244 -3.25 -21.27 14.26
C LEU A 244 -4.12 -22.43 14.81
N GLU A 245 -5.41 -22.42 14.57
CA GLU A 245 -6.33 -23.48 14.97
C GLU A 245 -6.02 -24.81 14.27
N HIS A 246 -5.55 -24.75 13.02
CA HIS A 246 -5.21 -25.93 12.21
C HIS A 246 -3.75 -26.42 12.38
N GLU A 247 -2.87 -25.61 12.98
CA GLU A 247 -1.48 -26.01 13.18
C GLU A 247 -1.34 -27.02 14.32
N GLN A 248 -0.69 -28.14 14.03
CA GLN A 248 -0.52 -29.25 15.00
C GLN A 248 0.81 -29.19 15.76
N ASP A 249 1.84 -28.60 15.15
CA ASP A 249 3.17 -28.51 15.77
C ASP A 249 3.19 -27.42 16.85
N PRO A 250 3.44 -27.77 18.14
CA PRO A 250 3.45 -26.80 19.23
C PRO A 250 4.50 -25.72 19.08
N ARG A 251 5.62 -26.00 18.41
CA ARG A 251 6.70 -25.01 18.17
C ARG A 251 6.26 -23.96 17.15
N CYS A 252 5.59 -24.40 16.07
CA CYS A 252 5.01 -23.49 15.10
C CYS A 252 3.87 -22.65 15.67
N ARG A 253 3.07 -23.20 16.62
CA ARG A 253 2.02 -22.43 17.32
C ARG A 253 2.59 -21.25 18.09
N VAL A 254 3.71 -21.44 18.80
CA VAL A 254 4.40 -20.35 19.50
C VAL A 254 4.86 -19.27 18.52
N LEU A 255 5.41 -19.66 17.37
CA LEU A 255 5.81 -18.72 16.32
C LEU A 255 4.61 -17.93 15.75
N GLN A 256 3.46 -18.60 15.55
CA GLN A 256 2.23 -17.94 15.10
C GLN A 256 1.66 -16.96 16.13
N GLU A 257 1.69 -17.31 17.41
CA GLU A 257 1.27 -16.40 18.50
C GLU A 257 2.17 -15.16 18.58
N ASP A 258 3.47 -15.33 18.42
CA ASP A 258 4.43 -14.25 18.41
C ASP A 258 4.22 -13.33 17.18
N TYR A 259 3.97 -13.91 16.01
CA TYR A 259 3.63 -13.17 14.81
C TYR A 259 2.32 -12.39 14.96
N LEU A 260 1.28 -12.96 15.61
CA LEU A 260 0.04 -12.24 15.93
C LEU A 260 0.29 -11.02 16.83
N LYS A 261 1.21 -11.15 17.80
CA LYS A 261 1.62 -10.01 18.65
C LYS A 261 2.31 -8.94 17.84
N LEU A 262 3.23 -9.33 16.96
CA LEU A 262 3.92 -8.40 16.06
C LEU A 262 2.94 -7.61 15.17
N ILE A 263 2.01 -8.30 14.49
CA ILE A 263 1.01 -7.64 13.63
C ILE A 263 0.13 -6.69 14.43
N ARG A 264 -0.32 -7.07 15.64
CA ARG A 264 -1.09 -6.18 16.51
C ARG A 264 -0.30 -4.95 16.92
N GLN A 265 0.98 -5.10 17.26
CA GLN A 265 1.85 -3.98 17.63
C GLN A 265 2.05 -3.01 16.46
N LEU A 266 2.37 -3.54 15.28
CA LEU A 266 2.52 -2.72 14.07
C LEU A 266 1.20 -2.07 13.67
N GLY A 267 0.08 -2.81 13.70
CA GLY A 267 -1.26 -2.29 13.38
C GLY A 267 -1.72 -1.19 14.30
N SER A 268 -1.35 -1.24 15.58
CA SER A 268 -1.73 -0.20 16.56
C SER A 268 -0.89 1.07 16.48
N ARG A 269 0.34 0.99 15.96
CA ARG A 269 1.32 2.08 15.98
C ARG A 269 1.63 2.66 14.61
N GLU A 270 1.75 1.83 13.58
CA GLU A 270 2.38 2.20 12.31
C GLU A 270 1.49 1.96 11.09
N ALA A 271 0.47 1.10 11.19
CA ALA A 271 -0.33 0.72 10.01
C ALA A 271 -1.37 1.78 9.65
N ILE A 272 -1.09 2.51 8.60
CA ILE A 272 -2.00 3.51 8.02
C ILE A 272 -2.29 3.09 6.58
N THR A 273 -3.56 3.08 6.19
CA THR A 273 -3.99 2.93 4.80
C THR A 273 -4.59 4.22 4.29
N ARG A 274 -4.44 4.45 3.00
CA ARG A 274 -4.96 5.61 2.29
C ARG A 274 -5.88 5.19 1.18
N ARG A 275 -7.07 5.78 1.18
CA ARG A 275 -8.03 5.58 0.09
C ARG A 275 -8.17 6.90 -0.67
N PHE A 276 -8.21 6.80 -1.98
CA PHE A 276 -8.29 7.97 -2.86
C PHE A 276 -9.59 7.95 -3.62
N PHE A 277 -10.28 9.08 -3.60
CA PHE A 277 -11.55 9.24 -4.27
C PHE A 277 -11.51 10.43 -5.22
N LEU A 278 -12.08 10.21 -6.38
CA LEU A 278 -12.44 11.24 -7.34
C LEU A 278 -13.95 11.45 -7.28
N VAL A 279 -14.37 12.67 -7.01
CA VAL A 279 -15.79 13.03 -6.83
C VAL A 279 -16.14 14.11 -7.82
N PHE A 280 -17.30 14.00 -8.46
CA PHE A 280 -17.82 14.99 -9.40
C PHE A 280 -19.34 15.05 -9.37
N GLU A 281 -19.87 16.25 -9.65
CA GLU A 281 -21.30 16.52 -9.69
C GLU A 281 -21.80 16.64 -11.14
N TYR A 282 -23.08 16.33 -11.35
CA TYR A 282 -23.75 16.56 -12.62
C TYR A 282 -24.08 18.04 -12.79
N GLU A 283 -23.79 18.58 -13.96
CA GLU A 283 -24.18 19.91 -14.35
C GLU A 283 -25.19 19.82 -15.51
N PRO A 284 -26.43 20.29 -15.32
CA PRO A 284 -27.44 20.22 -16.35
C PRO A 284 -27.06 21.07 -17.58
N LEU A 285 -27.20 20.48 -18.76
CA LEU A 285 -26.98 21.19 -20.01
C LEU A 285 -28.08 22.26 -20.22
N PRO A 286 -27.72 23.44 -20.78
CA PRO A 286 -28.71 24.46 -21.10
C PRO A 286 -29.79 23.90 -22.04
N GLY A 287 -31.04 23.85 -21.59
CA GLY A 287 -32.18 23.37 -22.40
C GLY A 287 -32.74 22.01 -22.01
N THR A 288 -32.18 21.31 -21.02
CA THR A 288 -32.72 20.03 -20.51
C THR A 288 -34.09 20.23 -19.90
N LYS A 289 -35.07 19.42 -20.30
CA LYS A 289 -36.42 19.47 -19.75
C LYS A 289 -36.45 18.81 -18.39
N ARG A 290 -37.08 19.44 -17.39
CA ARG A 290 -37.17 18.97 -15.99
C ARG A 290 -37.69 17.54 -15.78
N GLY A 291 -38.29 16.91 -16.79
CA GLY A 291 -38.85 15.54 -16.66
C GLY A 291 -37.92 14.38 -16.91
N HIS A 292 -36.70 14.61 -17.41
CA HIS A 292 -35.68 13.56 -17.69
C HIS A 292 -34.33 13.87 -17.03
N GLU A 293 -34.30 14.80 -16.08
CA GLU A 293 -33.04 15.28 -15.48
C GLU A 293 -32.33 14.19 -14.69
N GLU A 294 -33.04 13.27 -14.07
CA GLU A 294 -32.48 12.17 -13.27
C GLU A 294 -31.81 11.11 -14.16
N GLU A 295 -32.46 10.67 -15.23
CA GLU A 295 -31.89 9.71 -16.18
C GLU A 295 -30.67 10.30 -16.90
N ASP A 296 -30.76 11.56 -17.32
CA ASP A 296 -29.66 12.30 -17.94
C ASP A 296 -28.47 12.45 -16.97
N ALA A 297 -28.72 12.70 -15.69
CA ALA A 297 -27.72 12.80 -14.65
C ALA A 297 -26.99 11.49 -14.44
N ILE A 298 -27.70 10.39 -14.30
CA ILE A 298 -27.12 9.05 -14.13
C ILE A 298 -26.24 8.70 -15.35
N ALA A 299 -26.79 8.84 -16.58
CA ALA A 299 -26.06 8.53 -17.81
C ALA A 299 -24.79 9.39 -17.98
N SER A 300 -24.90 10.67 -17.69
CA SER A 300 -23.78 11.63 -17.76
C SER A 300 -22.68 11.30 -16.74
N LEU A 301 -23.05 11.03 -15.47
CA LEU A 301 -22.13 10.69 -14.40
C LEU A 301 -21.44 9.33 -14.64
N GLN A 302 -22.16 8.33 -15.15
CA GLN A 302 -21.58 7.06 -15.54
C GLN A 302 -20.58 7.23 -16.70
N THR A 303 -20.90 8.07 -17.69
CA THR A 303 -19.99 8.38 -18.78
C THR A 303 -18.74 9.11 -18.28
N ALA A 304 -18.89 10.06 -17.37
CA ALA A 304 -17.78 10.77 -16.74
C ALA A 304 -16.88 9.82 -15.93
N ALA A 305 -17.47 8.85 -15.21
CA ALA A 305 -16.73 7.83 -14.46
C ALA A 305 -15.93 6.91 -15.39
N ARG A 306 -16.51 6.43 -16.49
CA ARG A 306 -15.81 5.63 -17.50
C ARG A 306 -14.68 6.40 -18.16
N THR A 307 -14.91 7.67 -18.46
CA THR A 307 -13.89 8.57 -19.03
C THR A 307 -12.74 8.76 -18.05
N ALA A 308 -13.03 9.05 -16.79
CA ALA A 308 -12.02 9.16 -15.72
C ALA A 308 -11.20 7.86 -15.62
N ALA A 309 -11.86 6.69 -15.58
CA ALA A 309 -11.20 5.40 -15.51
C ALA A 309 -10.23 5.17 -16.68
N ASN A 310 -10.61 5.52 -17.91
CA ASN A 310 -9.77 5.35 -19.09
C ASN A 310 -8.52 6.23 -19.06
N TYR A 311 -8.64 7.49 -18.64
CA TYR A 311 -7.50 8.42 -18.56
C TYR A 311 -6.61 8.10 -17.35
N LEU A 312 -7.18 7.72 -16.22
CA LEU A 312 -6.40 7.34 -15.03
C LEU A 312 -5.61 6.05 -15.28
N ARG A 313 -6.15 5.10 -16.07
CA ARG A 313 -5.37 3.94 -16.53
C ARG A 313 -4.15 4.34 -17.38
N GLN A 314 -4.25 5.39 -18.19
CA GLN A 314 -3.10 5.92 -18.93
C GLN A 314 -2.06 6.55 -17.99
N CYS A 315 -2.49 7.04 -16.82
CA CYS A 315 -1.59 7.47 -15.75
C CYS A 315 -0.98 6.29 -14.97
N GLY A 316 -1.41 5.06 -15.25
CA GLY A 316 -0.99 3.84 -14.52
C GLY A 316 -1.84 3.52 -13.30
N ASN A 317 -2.87 4.31 -12.99
CA ASN A 317 -3.79 4.05 -11.89
C ASN A 317 -4.80 2.95 -12.26
N GLU A 318 -5.28 2.25 -11.27
CA GLU A 318 -6.44 1.39 -11.37
C GLU A 318 -7.66 2.08 -10.76
N VAL A 319 -8.83 1.89 -11.37
CA VAL A 319 -10.10 2.39 -10.84
C VAL A 319 -10.95 1.21 -10.42
N ILE A 320 -11.37 1.23 -9.16
CA ILE A 320 -12.18 0.15 -8.58
C ILE A 320 -13.58 0.21 -9.18
N SER A 321 -14.04 -0.91 -9.73
CA SER A 321 -15.39 -1.09 -10.28
C SER A 321 -16.09 -2.16 -9.44
N PRO A 322 -16.85 -1.77 -8.39
CA PRO A 322 -17.53 -2.71 -7.51
C PRO A 322 -18.70 -3.40 -8.24
N GLU A 323 -19.02 -4.64 -7.85
CA GLU A 323 -20.20 -5.37 -8.37
C GLU A 323 -21.51 -4.65 -8.01
N ASN A 324 -21.58 -4.06 -6.81
CA ASN A 324 -22.67 -3.24 -6.32
C ASN A 324 -22.16 -1.83 -6.00
N GLU A 325 -22.44 -0.89 -6.88
CA GLU A 325 -22.00 0.50 -6.73
C GLU A 325 -22.67 1.22 -5.55
N ASP A 326 -23.90 0.85 -5.20
CA ASP A 326 -24.67 1.47 -4.12
C ASP A 326 -24.09 1.09 -2.75
N ASP A 327 -23.79 -0.21 -2.56
CA ASP A 327 -23.18 -0.71 -1.32
C ASP A 327 -21.78 -0.13 -1.12
N ALA A 328 -21.01 -0.06 -2.21
CA ALA A 328 -19.68 0.52 -2.17
C ALA A 328 -19.72 2.01 -1.80
N THR A 329 -20.67 2.76 -2.35
CA THR A 329 -20.84 4.18 -2.04
C THR A 329 -21.27 4.38 -0.57
N ALA A 330 -22.17 3.54 -0.06
CA ALA A 330 -22.58 3.57 1.35
C ALA A 330 -21.40 3.23 2.29
N GLU A 331 -20.56 2.24 1.92
CA GLU A 331 -19.35 1.91 2.67
C GLU A 331 -18.34 3.06 2.68
N ILE A 332 -18.15 3.76 1.56
CA ILE A 332 -17.27 4.94 1.48
C ILE A 332 -17.76 6.01 2.45
N LEU A 333 -19.06 6.31 2.44
CA LEU A 333 -19.67 7.29 3.36
C LEU A 333 -19.54 6.87 4.83
N TYR A 334 -19.73 5.59 5.13
CA TYR A 334 -19.52 5.04 6.47
C TYR A 334 -18.06 5.24 6.94
N ASN A 335 -17.08 4.95 6.09
CA ASN A 335 -15.67 5.14 6.41
C ASN A 335 -15.29 6.61 6.67
N ILE A 336 -15.97 7.55 6.04
CA ILE A 336 -15.73 8.99 6.22
C ILE A 336 -16.42 9.51 7.47
N LEU A 337 -17.70 9.16 7.69
CA LEU A 337 -18.56 9.72 8.73
C LEU A 337 -18.41 9.00 10.08
N CYS A 338 -18.33 7.68 10.08
CA CYS A 338 -18.21 6.84 11.28
C CYS A 338 -16.77 6.36 11.49
N ARG A 339 -15.80 7.25 11.44
CA ARG A 339 -14.35 6.93 11.38
C ARG A 339 -13.87 6.04 12.54
N LYS A 340 -14.37 6.27 13.76
CA LYS A 340 -14.02 5.45 14.92
C LYS A 340 -14.59 4.03 14.81
N ALA A 341 -15.83 3.90 14.41
CA ALA A 341 -16.50 2.61 14.21
C ALA A 341 -16.03 1.90 12.92
N SER A 342 -15.43 2.61 11.97
CA SER A 342 -14.96 2.06 10.71
C SER A 342 -13.70 1.16 10.84
N SER A 343 -13.17 0.97 12.05
CA SER A 343 -12.26 -0.15 12.36
C SER A 343 -12.96 -1.51 12.26
N GLU A 344 -14.31 -1.53 12.36
CA GLU A 344 -15.12 -2.70 12.11
C GLU A 344 -15.63 -2.71 10.66
N PRO A 345 -15.77 -3.89 10.03
CA PRO A 345 -16.29 -4.00 8.67
C PRO A 345 -17.72 -3.44 8.55
N PHE A 346 -18.02 -2.79 7.44
CA PHE A 346 -19.34 -2.17 7.19
C PHE A 346 -20.52 -3.13 7.40
N TYR A 347 -20.39 -4.41 7.06
CA TYR A 347 -21.45 -5.40 7.28
C TYR A 347 -21.86 -5.57 8.77
N GLN A 348 -20.94 -5.30 9.71
CA GLN A 348 -21.27 -5.34 11.15
C GLN A 348 -22.16 -4.13 11.53
N ARG A 349 -21.88 -2.96 10.97
CA ARG A 349 -22.77 -1.78 11.11
C ARG A 349 -24.16 -2.07 10.56
N VAL A 350 -24.24 -2.68 9.38
CA VAL A 350 -25.53 -3.11 8.80
C VAL A 350 -26.28 -4.05 9.73
N LYS A 351 -25.60 -5.05 10.31
CA LYS A 351 -26.20 -5.94 11.31
C LYS A 351 -26.71 -5.22 12.55
N SER A 352 -25.93 -4.27 13.07
CA SER A 352 -26.31 -3.50 14.25
C SER A 352 -27.56 -2.67 13.99
N VAL A 353 -27.61 -1.94 12.89
CA VAL A 353 -28.79 -1.15 12.49
C VAL A 353 -30.04 -2.03 12.31
N LEU A 354 -29.88 -3.18 11.64
CA LEU A 354 -30.97 -4.13 11.46
C LEU A 354 -31.49 -4.65 12.82
N ALA A 355 -30.60 -4.99 13.75
CA ALA A 355 -30.96 -5.47 15.08
C ALA A 355 -31.72 -4.39 15.87
N ASP A 356 -31.30 -3.12 15.77
CA ASP A 356 -31.97 -1.99 16.44
C ASP A 356 -33.38 -1.75 15.91
N TYR A 357 -33.57 -1.86 14.58
CA TYR A 357 -34.90 -1.77 13.97
C TYR A 357 -35.80 -2.92 14.38
N MET A 358 -35.28 -4.15 14.38
CA MET A 358 -36.01 -5.32 14.86
C MET A 358 -36.42 -5.19 16.34
N ALA A 359 -35.49 -4.73 17.19
CA ALA A 359 -35.75 -4.53 18.62
C ALA A 359 -36.81 -3.44 18.88
N SER A 360 -36.87 -2.41 18.00
CA SER A 360 -37.85 -1.32 18.09
C SER A 360 -39.21 -1.68 17.47
N GLY A 361 -39.37 -2.85 16.88
CA GLY A 361 -40.62 -3.29 16.24
C GLY A 361 -40.94 -2.55 14.92
N ARG A 362 -39.96 -1.92 14.28
CA ARG A 362 -40.09 -1.20 13.01
C ARG A 362 -39.90 -2.12 11.82
N ASP A 363 -40.47 -1.73 10.67
CA ASP A 363 -40.30 -2.50 9.43
C ASP A 363 -38.84 -2.37 8.93
N ILE A 364 -38.20 -3.52 8.77
CA ILE A 364 -36.82 -3.62 8.27
C ILE A 364 -36.73 -3.14 6.83
N ASN A 365 -37.79 -3.31 6.04
CA ASN A 365 -37.79 -2.94 4.62
C ASN A 365 -37.88 -1.42 4.41
N ALA A 366 -38.26 -0.66 5.43
CA ALA A 366 -38.40 0.79 5.43
C ALA A 366 -37.18 1.53 6.00
N ILE A 367 -36.02 0.88 6.20
CA ILE A 367 -34.83 1.52 6.75
C ILE A 367 -34.24 2.52 5.75
N PRO A 368 -34.14 3.81 6.11
CA PRO A 368 -33.45 4.78 5.27
C PRO A 368 -31.96 4.42 5.11
N VAL A 369 -31.41 4.58 3.90
CA VAL A 369 -30.01 4.20 3.62
C VAL A 369 -29.02 4.99 4.48
N ASN A 370 -29.35 6.23 4.84
CA ASN A 370 -28.53 7.09 5.67
C ASN A 370 -28.33 6.59 7.12
N GLU A 371 -29.19 5.71 7.63
CA GLU A 371 -28.99 5.07 8.94
C GLU A 371 -27.72 4.19 8.98
N PHE A 372 -27.30 3.65 7.85
CA PHE A 372 -26.14 2.77 7.79
C PHE A 372 -24.80 3.52 7.89
N TYR A 373 -24.74 4.77 7.47
CA TYR A 373 -23.52 5.58 7.50
C TYR A 373 -23.56 6.81 8.39
N ALA A 374 -24.70 7.14 9.01
CA ALA A 374 -24.78 8.24 9.95
C ALA A 374 -24.05 7.91 11.26
N PRO A 375 -23.31 8.88 11.86
CA PRO A 375 -22.72 8.73 13.18
C PRO A 375 -23.80 8.71 14.28
N ASP A 376 -23.42 8.31 15.49
CA ASP A 376 -24.33 8.29 16.63
C ASP A 376 -24.35 9.62 17.38
N SER A 377 -23.30 10.44 17.29
CA SER A 377 -23.20 11.75 17.94
C SER A 377 -22.28 12.73 17.22
N ILE A 378 -22.69 14.01 17.15
CA ILE A 378 -21.81 15.12 16.74
C ILE A 378 -21.95 16.27 17.75
N ASP A 379 -20.81 16.65 18.35
CA ASP A 379 -20.72 17.81 19.23
C ASP A 379 -20.15 19.02 18.48
N LEU A 380 -20.97 20.04 18.27
CA LEU A 380 -20.66 21.30 17.60
C LEU A 380 -20.53 22.47 18.61
N THR A 381 -20.24 22.19 19.88
CA THR A 381 -20.18 23.23 20.92
C THR A 381 -18.83 23.95 20.99
N HIS A 382 -17.81 23.44 20.35
CA HIS A 382 -16.45 24.00 20.41
C HIS A 382 -16.11 24.80 19.14
N GLY A 383 -15.40 25.93 19.31
CA GLY A 383 -15.09 26.84 18.19
C GLY A 383 -13.94 26.41 17.32
N ASN A 384 -12.97 25.63 17.85
CA ASN A 384 -11.75 25.25 17.13
C ASN A 384 -11.73 23.78 16.68
N TYR A 385 -12.63 22.96 17.18
CA TYR A 385 -12.78 21.56 16.82
C TYR A 385 -14.23 21.12 16.99
N LEU A 386 -14.56 19.98 16.45
CA LEU A 386 -15.82 19.27 16.72
C LEU A 386 -15.51 17.82 17.13
N CYS A 387 -16.49 17.14 17.71
CA CYS A 387 -16.34 15.76 18.11
C CYS A 387 -17.43 14.90 17.46
N VAL A 388 -17.03 13.83 16.75
CA VAL A 388 -17.92 12.83 16.17
C VAL A 388 -17.63 11.48 16.80
N ASP A 389 -18.62 10.90 17.46
CA ASP A 389 -18.53 9.60 18.15
C ASP A 389 -17.30 9.47 19.09
N GLY A 390 -16.91 10.59 19.73
CA GLY A 390 -15.76 10.65 20.63
C GLY A 390 -14.40 10.70 19.93
N LEU A 391 -14.37 11.01 18.63
CA LEU A 391 -13.16 11.38 17.88
C LEU A 391 -13.20 12.89 17.60
N TYR A 392 -12.08 13.57 17.83
CA TYR A 392 -11.97 15.02 17.69
C TYR A 392 -11.46 15.39 16.29
N TYR A 393 -12.08 16.41 15.68
CA TYR A 393 -11.79 16.88 14.33
C TYR A 393 -11.44 18.36 14.33
N ALA A 394 -10.36 18.74 13.71
CA ALA A 394 -10.02 20.11 13.39
C ALA A 394 -9.82 20.28 11.89
N TYR A 395 -10.20 21.42 11.36
CA TYR A 395 -10.09 21.72 9.94
C TYR A 395 -9.13 22.86 9.71
N LEU A 396 -8.24 22.68 8.72
CA LEU A 396 -7.28 23.67 8.28
C LEU A 396 -7.54 24.01 6.82
N LEU A 397 -7.38 25.26 6.45
CA LEU A 397 -7.43 25.70 5.05
C LEU A 397 -6.14 26.42 4.68
N VAL A 398 -5.72 26.29 3.42
CA VAL A 398 -4.64 27.08 2.86
C VAL A 398 -5.24 28.37 2.32
N PRO A 399 -4.91 29.54 2.88
CA PRO A 399 -5.45 30.81 2.40
C PRO A 399 -4.97 31.11 0.98
N SER A 400 -5.66 32.00 0.28
CA SER A 400 -5.37 32.33 -1.12
C SER A 400 -3.96 32.81 -1.38
N ASP A 401 -3.32 33.43 -0.41
CA ASP A 401 -1.94 33.93 -0.42
C ASP A 401 -0.92 32.93 0.17
N GLY A 402 -1.38 31.86 0.85
CA GLY A 402 -0.53 30.86 1.51
C GLY A 402 0.03 29.75 0.62
N TYR A 403 -0.18 29.77 -0.70
CA TYR A 403 0.33 28.75 -1.60
C TYR A 403 1.74 29.07 -2.11
N LYS A 404 2.62 28.06 -2.17
CA LYS A 404 3.92 28.16 -2.82
C LYS A 404 3.75 28.46 -4.32
N ALA A 405 4.56 29.40 -4.84
CA ALA A 405 4.43 29.85 -6.23
C ALA A 405 4.97 28.85 -7.26
N ARG A 406 5.97 28.05 -6.88
CA ARG A 406 6.60 27.04 -7.74
C ARG A 406 6.65 25.71 -7.03
N VAL A 407 6.07 24.69 -7.64
CA VAL A 407 5.92 23.35 -7.04
C VAL A 407 6.37 22.27 -8.03
N PRO A 408 6.94 21.14 -7.55
CA PRO A 408 7.15 19.97 -8.39
C PRO A 408 5.83 19.26 -8.66
N ALA A 409 5.82 18.30 -9.59
CA ALA A 409 4.69 17.40 -9.77
C ALA A 409 4.43 16.56 -8.51
N GLY A 410 3.16 16.36 -8.16
CA GLY A 410 2.79 15.57 -7.00
C GLY A 410 3.20 16.15 -5.64
N TRP A 411 3.41 17.46 -5.55
CA TRP A 411 3.81 18.15 -4.31
C TRP A 411 2.87 17.94 -3.12
N LEU A 412 1.61 17.58 -3.37
CA LEU A 412 0.64 17.21 -2.33
C LEU A 412 0.96 15.87 -1.64
N SER A 413 1.91 15.08 -2.16
CA SER A 413 2.32 13.82 -1.55
C SER A 413 2.78 13.98 -0.09
N LEU A 414 3.40 15.12 0.24
CA LEU A 414 3.79 15.46 1.60
C LEU A 414 2.59 15.50 2.55
N LEU A 415 1.45 16.07 2.11
CA LEU A 415 0.22 16.13 2.90
C LEU A 415 -0.47 14.78 2.97
N VAL A 416 -0.51 14.07 1.85
CA VAL A 416 -1.09 12.71 1.77
C VAL A 416 -0.34 11.74 2.69
N ASN A 417 0.99 11.92 2.86
CA ASN A 417 1.82 11.05 3.69
C ASN A 417 2.13 11.63 5.08
N ALA A 418 1.47 12.72 5.49
CA ALA A 418 1.77 13.43 6.74
C ALA A 418 1.49 12.63 8.04
N GLY A 419 0.75 11.55 7.98
CA GLY A 419 0.52 10.66 9.13
C GLY A 419 -0.91 10.22 9.32
N ASP A 420 -1.18 9.58 10.48
CA ASP A 420 -2.50 9.10 10.84
C ASP A 420 -3.46 10.24 11.16
N GLY A 421 -4.66 10.14 10.59
CA GLY A 421 -5.74 11.09 10.86
C GLY A 421 -5.64 12.40 10.08
N ILE A 422 -4.82 12.46 9.03
CA ILE A 422 -4.71 13.63 8.16
C ILE A 422 -5.36 13.34 6.82
N ASP A 423 -6.52 13.94 6.53
CA ASP A 423 -7.16 13.84 5.21
C ASP A 423 -6.95 15.10 4.41
N LEU A 424 -6.96 14.95 3.10
CA LEU A 424 -6.81 16.04 2.16
C LEU A 424 -7.98 16.06 1.19
N ASP A 425 -8.63 17.22 1.07
CA ASP A 425 -9.62 17.53 0.05
C ASP A 425 -9.08 18.61 -0.89
N VAL A 426 -8.98 18.30 -2.18
CA VAL A 426 -8.54 19.19 -3.25
C VAL A 426 -9.74 19.51 -4.14
N PHE A 427 -10.18 20.73 -4.16
CA PHE A 427 -11.28 21.18 -5.00
C PHE A 427 -10.74 21.94 -6.22
N LEU A 428 -11.12 21.50 -7.41
CA LEU A 428 -10.82 22.17 -8.67
C LEU A 428 -12.13 22.58 -9.34
N ALA A 429 -12.25 23.88 -9.64
CA ALA A 429 -13.41 24.42 -10.32
C ALA A 429 -12.99 25.14 -11.60
N ARG A 430 -13.27 24.52 -12.76
CA ARG A 430 -12.98 25.11 -14.09
C ARG A 430 -13.85 26.32 -14.35
N GLN A 431 -13.26 27.37 -14.86
CA GLN A 431 -13.95 28.64 -15.14
C GLN A 431 -14.16 28.86 -16.64
N PRO A 432 -15.28 29.47 -17.04
CA PRO A 432 -15.51 29.81 -18.47
C PRO A 432 -14.41 30.72 -19.03
N LYS A 433 -13.71 30.24 -20.05
CA LYS A 433 -12.54 30.89 -20.64
C LYS A 433 -12.80 32.34 -21.08
N ASP A 434 -13.90 32.58 -21.79
CA ASP A 434 -14.25 33.92 -22.29
C ASP A 434 -14.48 34.93 -21.16
N ARG A 435 -15.09 34.52 -20.09
CA ARG A 435 -15.30 35.36 -18.91
C ARG A 435 -13.97 35.69 -18.24
N MET A 436 -13.07 34.72 -18.12
CA MET A 436 -11.78 34.90 -17.46
C MET A 436 -10.85 35.79 -18.29
N VAL A 437 -10.77 35.61 -19.62
CA VAL A 437 -9.96 36.47 -20.49
C VAL A 437 -10.39 37.93 -20.39
N ARG A 438 -11.72 38.20 -20.36
CA ARG A 438 -12.24 39.56 -20.18
C ARG A 438 -11.88 40.15 -18.82
N LYS A 439 -12.05 39.36 -17.75
CA LYS A 439 -11.77 39.79 -16.37
C LYS A 439 -10.27 40.06 -16.17
N LEU A 440 -9.40 39.17 -16.66
CA LEU A 440 -7.95 39.34 -16.65
C LEU A 440 -7.52 40.57 -17.44
N GLY A 441 -8.07 40.81 -18.65
CA GLY A 441 -7.77 42.00 -19.46
C GLY A 441 -8.19 43.32 -18.79
N GLN A 442 -9.31 43.31 -18.07
CA GLN A 442 -9.76 44.48 -17.31
C GLN A 442 -8.83 44.77 -16.12
N GLN A 443 -8.49 43.73 -15.33
CA GLN A 443 -7.63 43.88 -14.17
C GLN A 443 -6.19 44.26 -14.53
N LEU A 444 -5.64 43.72 -15.62
CA LEU A 444 -4.35 44.09 -16.16
C LEU A 444 -4.29 45.59 -16.54
N ARG A 445 -5.38 46.13 -17.10
CA ARG A 445 -5.48 47.58 -17.41
C ARG A 445 -5.46 48.42 -16.13
N ILE A 446 -6.22 48.00 -15.11
CA ILE A 446 -6.27 48.67 -13.80
C ILE A 446 -4.88 48.66 -13.13
N ASN A 447 -4.23 47.51 -13.06
CA ASN A 447 -2.90 47.39 -12.42
C ASN A 447 -1.82 48.20 -13.18
N ARG A 448 -1.87 48.21 -14.51
CA ARG A 448 -0.97 49.03 -15.32
C ARG A 448 -1.21 50.53 -15.13
N SER A 449 -2.43 50.98 -14.91
CA SER A 449 -2.71 52.39 -14.60
C SER A 449 -2.13 52.75 -13.24
N LYS A 450 -2.32 51.87 -12.24
CA LYS A 450 -1.80 52.07 -10.89
C LYS A 450 -0.27 52.10 -10.84
N ILE A 451 0.44 51.25 -11.57
CA ILE A 451 1.90 51.21 -11.58
C ILE A 451 2.53 52.47 -12.14
N LYS A 452 1.82 53.16 -13.09
CA LYS A 452 2.28 54.46 -13.61
C LYS A 452 2.16 55.59 -12.61
N GLU A 453 1.34 55.44 -11.61
CA GLU A 453 1.11 56.44 -10.54
C GLU A 453 1.98 56.18 -9.29
N THR A 454 2.65 55.02 -9.23
CA THR A 454 3.45 54.59 -8.10
C THR A 454 4.94 54.80 -8.36
N SER A 455 5.72 55.37 -7.40
CA SER A 455 7.16 55.56 -7.57
C SER A 455 7.92 54.24 -7.47
N ASP A 456 9.04 54.11 -8.27
CA ASP A 456 9.86 52.87 -8.34
C ASP A 456 10.48 52.40 -7.00
N THR A 457 10.43 53.25 -5.96
CA THR A 457 11.02 52.97 -4.65
C THR A 457 10.02 52.45 -3.62
N ASN A 458 8.79 52.14 -4.01
CA ASN A 458 7.72 51.76 -3.12
C ASN A 458 7.45 50.27 -3.19
N THR A 459 7.25 49.57 -2.08
CA THR A 459 6.88 48.13 -2.02
C THR A 459 5.63 47.84 -2.85
N ASP A 460 4.72 48.83 -3.00
CA ASP A 460 3.55 48.71 -3.87
C ASP A 460 3.89 48.50 -5.36
N PHE A 461 5.06 48.95 -5.81
CA PHE A 461 5.54 48.76 -7.18
C PHE A 461 5.87 47.30 -7.47
N ASP A 462 6.60 46.62 -6.56
CA ASP A 462 7.01 45.25 -6.73
C ASP A 462 5.79 44.30 -6.68
N ASP A 463 4.82 44.54 -5.80
CA ASP A 463 3.57 43.80 -5.73
C ASP A 463 2.71 43.96 -6.99
N LEU A 464 2.61 45.20 -7.53
CA LEU A 464 1.89 45.49 -8.77
C LEU A 464 2.58 44.88 -9.99
N ASP A 465 3.91 44.92 -10.05
CA ASP A 465 4.69 44.30 -11.13
C ASP A 465 4.55 42.76 -11.09
N GLY A 466 4.65 42.15 -9.89
CA GLY A 466 4.40 40.75 -9.69
C GLY A 466 2.98 40.32 -10.10
N ALA A 467 1.96 41.11 -9.74
CA ALA A 467 0.59 40.90 -10.19
C ALA A 467 0.41 41.01 -11.69
N ILE A 468 1.08 41.99 -12.34
CA ILE A 468 1.04 42.16 -13.81
C ILE A 468 1.69 40.95 -14.49
N ARG A 469 2.86 40.49 -14.06
CA ARG A 469 3.54 39.31 -14.62
C ARG A 469 2.66 38.07 -14.46
N SER A 470 2.07 37.86 -13.31
CA SER A 470 1.13 36.74 -13.06
C SER A 470 -0.09 36.80 -13.97
N GLY A 471 -0.65 37.99 -14.17
CA GLY A 471 -1.78 38.19 -15.09
C GLY A 471 -1.43 37.93 -16.57
N TYR A 472 -0.19 38.27 -17.01
CA TYR A 472 0.27 37.89 -18.35
C TYR A 472 0.48 36.40 -18.48
N PHE A 473 1.09 35.74 -17.48
CA PHE A 473 1.25 34.28 -17.45
C PHE A 473 -0.11 33.56 -17.60
N LEU A 474 -1.11 33.99 -16.84
CA LEU A 474 -2.46 33.39 -16.92
C LEU A 474 -3.10 33.66 -18.30
N LYS A 475 -2.93 34.86 -18.87
CA LYS A 475 -3.48 35.19 -20.17
C LYS A 475 -2.79 34.42 -21.29
N ASP A 476 -1.49 34.25 -21.23
CA ASP A 476 -0.70 33.48 -22.19
C ASP A 476 -1.09 32.00 -22.18
N GLY A 477 -1.19 31.39 -21.01
CA GLY A 477 -1.67 30.00 -20.86
C GLY A 477 -3.07 29.80 -21.45
N LEU A 478 -4.00 30.73 -21.19
CA LEU A 478 -5.32 30.69 -21.81
C LEU A 478 -5.26 30.81 -23.34
N SER A 479 -4.33 31.57 -23.89
CA SER A 479 -4.11 31.68 -25.33
C SER A 479 -3.50 30.40 -25.91
N ASN A 480 -2.69 29.71 -25.15
CA ASN A 480 -2.05 28.43 -25.49
C ASN A 480 -2.92 27.18 -25.16
N ASN A 481 -4.24 27.36 -25.19
CA ASN A 481 -5.21 26.29 -25.01
C ASN A 481 -5.20 25.60 -23.63
N GLU A 482 -4.77 26.30 -22.59
CA GLU A 482 -5.02 25.88 -21.19
C GLU A 482 -6.37 26.41 -20.70
N ASP A 483 -6.93 25.73 -19.72
CA ASP A 483 -8.13 26.17 -18.99
C ASP A 483 -7.73 26.85 -17.68
N PHE A 484 -8.60 27.66 -17.15
CA PHE A 484 -8.43 28.35 -15.87
C PHE A 484 -9.25 27.66 -14.80
N TYR A 485 -8.59 27.37 -13.67
CA TYR A 485 -9.22 26.74 -12.50
C TYR A 485 -9.07 27.60 -11.26
N TYR A 486 -10.02 27.47 -10.34
CA TYR A 486 -9.81 27.78 -8.94
C TYR A 486 -9.46 26.52 -8.17
N LEU A 487 -8.34 26.55 -7.47
CA LEU A 487 -7.84 25.51 -6.57
C LEU A 487 -8.18 25.89 -5.13
N ASN A 488 -8.71 24.96 -4.36
CA ASN A 488 -8.89 25.09 -2.91
C ASN A 488 -8.41 23.83 -2.22
N LEU A 489 -7.73 23.99 -1.08
CA LEU A 489 -7.27 22.88 -0.23
C LEU A 489 -7.93 22.97 1.14
N LEU A 490 -8.53 21.86 1.57
CA LEU A 490 -9.05 21.67 2.91
C LEU A 490 -8.37 20.45 3.53
N ILE A 491 -7.81 20.62 4.73
CA ILE A 491 -7.12 19.56 5.46
C ILE A 491 -7.92 19.23 6.69
N THR A 492 -8.27 17.97 6.88
CA THR A 492 -8.92 17.45 8.07
C THR A 492 -7.88 16.80 8.97
N VAL A 493 -7.86 17.18 10.25
CA VAL A 493 -6.99 16.58 11.27
C VAL A 493 -7.88 15.90 12.30
N THR A 494 -7.59 14.62 12.60
CA THR A 494 -8.36 13.83 13.56
C THR A 494 -7.48 13.24 14.64
N ALA A 495 -8.01 13.18 15.89
CA ALA A 495 -7.29 12.63 17.04
C ALA A 495 -8.23 12.01 18.07
N GLY A 496 -7.71 11.11 18.91
CA GLY A 496 -8.45 10.46 19.98
C GLY A 496 -8.62 11.33 21.24
N SER A 497 -7.83 12.40 21.38
CA SER A 497 -7.91 13.37 22.48
C SER A 497 -7.68 14.79 21.98
N VAL A 498 -8.07 15.78 22.78
CA VAL A 498 -7.88 17.20 22.43
C VAL A 498 -6.40 17.56 22.40
N ASP A 499 -5.62 17.07 23.36
CA ASP A 499 -4.18 17.36 23.44
C ASP A 499 -3.43 16.81 22.21
N ASP A 500 -3.75 15.58 21.78
CA ASP A 500 -3.21 14.98 20.56
C ASP A 500 -3.66 15.75 19.30
N LEU A 501 -4.90 16.23 19.28
CA LEU A 501 -5.42 17.05 18.18
C LEU A 501 -4.65 18.37 18.05
N GLU A 502 -4.43 19.07 19.17
CA GLU A 502 -3.68 20.33 19.19
C GLU A 502 -2.23 20.12 18.76
N TRP A 503 -1.62 19.03 19.23
CA TRP A 503 -0.27 18.66 18.80
C TRP A 503 -0.18 18.38 17.30
N LYS A 504 -1.09 17.55 16.75
CA LYS A 504 -1.15 17.24 15.31
C LYS A 504 -1.39 18.49 14.46
N VAL A 505 -2.27 19.38 14.90
CA VAL A 505 -2.52 20.66 14.23
C VAL A 505 -1.27 21.54 14.21
N ALA A 506 -0.53 21.60 15.32
CA ALA A 506 0.72 22.36 15.41
C ALA A 506 1.81 21.75 14.49
N GLU A 507 1.97 20.43 14.48
CA GLU A 507 2.92 19.75 13.60
C GLU A 507 2.55 19.94 12.11
N MET A 508 1.25 19.89 11.76
CA MET A 508 0.82 20.15 10.39
C MET A 508 1.12 21.58 9.95
N LYS A 509 0.90 22.57 10.82
CA LYS A 509 1.27 23.96 10.55
C LYS A 509 2.76 24.12 10.32
N LYS A 510 3.56 23.49 11.16
CA LYS A 510 5.02 23.51 11.05
C LYS A 510 5.52 22.84 9.77
N LEU A 511 4.92 21.68 9.41
CA LEU A 511 5.23 20.97 8.18
C LEU A 511 4.97 21.83 6.94
N LEU A 512 3.81 22.47 6.86
CA LEU A 512 3.44 23.33 5.73
C LEU A 512 4.32 24.59 5.67
N LEU A 513 4.59 25.21 6.82
CA LEU A 513 5.48 26.37 6.89
C LEU A 513 6.90 26.04 6.40
N SER A 514 7.41 24.82 6.68
CA SER A 514 8.72 24.37 6.16
C SER A 514 8.75 24.24 4.64
N GLN A 515 7.58 24.19 4.00
CA GLN A 515 7.41 24.13 2.56
C GLN A 515 7.03 25.49 1.94
N ASP A 516 7.20 26.59 2.65
CA ASP A 516 6.77 27.93 2.24
C ASP A 516 5.26 28.02 1.99
N MET A 517 4.45 27.31 2.77
CA MET A 517 2.99 27.33 2.72
C MET A 517 2.41 27.79 4.06
N ASP A 518 1.47 28.73 4.01
CA ASP A 518 0.70 29.15 5.19
C ASP A 518 -0.60 28.36 5.29
N VAL A 519 -1.06 28.16 6.54
CA VAL A 519 -2.30 27.43 6.81
C VAL A 519 -3.03 28.03 8.02
N GLN A 520 -4.34 28.11 7.90
CA GLN A 520 -5.22 28.69 8.93
C GLN A 520 -6.22 27.68 9.46
N THR A 521 -6.44 27.69 10.77
CA THR A 521 -7.51 26.90 11.41
C THR A 521 -8.89 27.49 11.06
N CYS A 522 -9.87 26.64 10.77
CA CYS A 522 -11.25 27.00 10.53
C CYS A 522 -11.99 27.31 11.84
N SER A 523 -11.53 28.31 12.62
CA SER A 523 -12.16 28.66 13.89
C SER A 523 -13.58 29.20 13.68
N PHE A 524 -14.54 28.76 14.50
CA PHE A 524 -15.98 29.09 14.49
C PHE A 524 -16.73 28.69 13.21
N CYS A 525 -16.09 27.98 12.26
CA CYS A 525 -16.70 27.43 11.05
C CYS A 525 -16.40 25.93 10.87
N GLN A 526 -16.23 25.21 11.96
CA GLN A 526 -15.93 23.78 11.96
C GLN A 526 -17.08 22.95 11.35
N GLU A 527 -18.34 23.34 11.63
CA GLU A 527 -19.52 22.69 11.03
C GLU A 527 -19.51 22.81 9.50
N GLN A 528 -19.24 24.00 8.96
CA GLN A 528 -19.16 24.26 7.53
C GLN A 528 -18.00 23.50 6.89
N ALA A 529 -16.88 23.43 7.58
CA ALA A 529 -15.72 22.68 7.13
C ALA A 529 -15.97 21.16 7.14
N PHE A 530 -16.65 20.63 8.15
CA PHE A 530 -17.10 19.25 8.23
C PHE A 530 -17.99 18.87 7.03
N LEU A 531 -19.04 19.64 6.78
CA LEU A 531 -19.94 19.41 5.64
C LEU A 531 -19.21 19.53 4.28
N SER A 532 -18.22 20.44 4.20
CA SER A 532 -17.40 20.60 2.99
C SER A 532 -16.42 19.46 2.77
N SER A 533 -15.99 18.77 3.83
CA SER A 533 -15.10 17.61 3.73
C SER A 533 -15.80 16.33 3.28
N LEU A 534 -17.14 16.32 3.21
CA LEU A 534 -17.88 15.20 2.64
C LEU A 534 -17.61 15.08 1.12
N PRO A 535 -17.71 13.87 0.54
CA PRO A 535 -17.48 13.67 -0.89
C PRO A 535 -18.69 14.11 -1.72
N LEU A 536 -19.03 15.40 -1.66
CA LEU A 536 -20.22 15.99 -2.28
C LEU A 536 -19.91 17.18 -3.21
N VAL A 537 -18.62 17.41 -3.50
CA VAL A 537 -18.15 18.54 -4.32
C VAL A 537 -18.67 19.91 -3.82
N SER A 538 -18.94 19.99 -2.53
CA SER A 538 -19.56 21.16 -1.89
C SER A 538 -18.56 21.82 -0.95
N LEU A 539 -17.94 22.92 -1.39
CA LEU A 539 -17.12 23.77 -0.53
C LEU A 539 -17.96 25.00 -0.14
N GLU A 540 -18.16 25.20 1.15
CA GLU A 540 -18.95 26.31 1.67
C GLU A 540 -18.36 27.66 1.19
N ARG A 541 -19.21 28.59 0.82
CA ARG A 541 -18.82 29.84 0.14
C ARG A 541 -17.74 30.65 0.90
N GLN A 542 -17.82 30.68 2.22
CA GLN A 542 -16.84 31.45 3.02
C GLN A 542 -15.45 30.79 2.99
N LEU A 543 -15.41 29.46 3.05
CA LEU A 543 -14.17 28.69 2.94
C LEU A 543 -13.59 28.80 1.51
N TYR A 544 -14.46 28.68 0.50
CA TYR A 544 -14.10 28.86 -0.91
C TYR A 544 -13.43 30.21 -1.18
N GLU A 545 -14.07 31.31 -0.75
CA GLU A 545 -13.53 32.66 -0.97
C GLU A 545 -12.20 32.89 -0.24
N ARG A 546 -11.96 32.24 0.90
CA ARG A 546 -10.73 32.40 1.68
C ARG A 546 -9.54 31.61 1.11
N SER A 547 -9.81 30.49 0.45
CA SER A 547 -8.76 29.53 0.04
C SER A 547 -8.56 29.45 -1.48
N LYS A 548 -9.42 30.07 -2.30
CA LYS A 548 -9.35 29.95 -3.76
C LYS A 548 -8.02 30.52 -4.30
N ARG A 549 -7.35 29.72 -5.11
CA ARG A 549 -6.12 30.07 -5.79
C ARG A 549 -6.27 29.93 -7.30
N ASN A 550 -5.76 30.88 -8.07
CA ASN A 550 -5.77 30.83 -9.53
C ASN A 550 -4.74 29.82 -10.03
N VAL A 551 -5.14 28.91 -10.90
CA VAL A 551 -4.21 27.97 -11.55
C VAL A 551 -4.64 27.72 -12.99
N LEU A 552 -3.67 27.45 -13.86
CA LEU A 552 -3.88 26.91 -15.20
C LEU A 552 -3.96 25.39 -15.16
N THR A 553 -4.32 24.75 -16.27
CA THR A 553 -4.43 23.27 -16.34
C THR A 553 -3.14 22.57 -15.89
N THR A 554 -1.98 23.09 -16.29
CA THR A 554 -0.66 22.54 -15.87
C THR A 554 -0.43 22.66 -14.38
N GLY A 555 -0.75 23.82 -13.77
CA GLY A 555 -0.68 24.01 -12.32
C GLY A 555 -1.69 23.15 -11.56
N ALA A 556 -2.90 22.97 -12.10
CA ALA A 556 -3.89 22.06 -11.51
C ALA A 556 -3.42 20.59 -11.57
N ALA A 557 -2.77 20.18 -12.66
CA ALA A 557 -2.26 18.84 -12.82
C ALA A 557 -1.07 18.54 -11.89
N SER A 558 -0.28 19.55 -11.50
CA SER A 558 0.78 19.35 -10.49
C SER A 558 0.24 18.89 -9.12
N CYS A 559 -1.06 19.15 -8.85
CA CYS A 559 -1.77 18.68 -7.66
C CYS A 559 -2.18 17.20 -7.73
N TYR A 560 -1.59 16.40 -8.63
CA TYR A 560 -1.87 14.97 -8.77
C TYR A 560 -1.81 14.25 -7.41
N PRO A 561 -2.93 13.72 -6.90
CA PRO A 561 -3.00 13.26 -5.51
C PRO A 561 -2.68 11.77 -5.34
N PHE A 562 -2.71 10.98 -6.42
CA PHE A 562 -2.64 9.52 -6.39
C PHE A 562 -1.18 9.02 -6.32
N THR A 563 -0.44 9.44 -5.28
CA THR A 563 1.01 9.31 -5.19
C THR A 563 1.49 8.23 -4.20
N SER A 564 0.60 7.68 -3.36
CA SER A 564 0.95 6.82 -2.24
C SER A 564 0.44 5.40 -2.46
N TYR A 565 1.26 4.53 -3.05
CA TYR A 565 0.92 3.14 -3.31
C TYR A 565 1.08 2.27 -2.07
N GLU A 566 0.18 1.31 -1.88
CA GLU A 566 0.16 0.36 -0.76
C GLU A 566 0.09 -1.08 -1.28
N MET A 567 0.64 -2.01 -0.50
CA MET A 567 0.66 -3.44 -0.82
C MET A 567 0.33 -4.23 0.44
N CYS A 568 -0.95 -4.53 0.63
CA CYS A 568 -1.43 -5.22 1.82
C CYS A 568 -2.51 -6.24 1.42
N ASP A 569 -2.08 -7.49 1.22
CA ASP A 569 -2.97 -8.61 0.90
C ASP A 569 -3.55 -9.20 2.19
N ASP A 570 -4.82 -9.60 2.17
CA ASP A 570 -5.52 -10.16 3.34
C ASP A 570 -4.90 -11.50 3.83
N ASN A 571 -4.30 -12.27 2.92
CA ASN A 571 -3.78 -13.62 3.17
C ASN A 571 -2.32 -13.77 2.72
N GLY A 572 -1.44 -12.93 3.21
CA GLY A 572 -0.03 -12.93 2.82
C GLY A 572 0.94 -13.15 3.97
N ILE A 573 2.22 -12.98 3.66
CA ILE A 573 3.30 -12.86 4.64
C ILE A 573 3.68 -11.39 4.80
N LEU A 574 3.85 -10.93 6.04
CA LEU A 574 4.39 -9.60 6.33
C LEU A 574 5.84 -9.54 5.83
N LEU A 575 6.19 -8.56 5.04
CA LEU A 575 7.57 -8.28 4.68
C LEU A 575 8.14 -7.12 5.50
N GLY A 576 7.34 -6.12 5.83
CA GLY A 576 7.77 -4.99 6.65
C GLY A 576 6.79 -3.82 6.59
N VAL A 577 7.34 -2.61 6.74
CA VAL A 577 6.61 -1.34 6.69
C VAL A 577 7.17 -0.49 5.56
N ASN A 578 6.30 0.13 4.79
CA ASN A 578 6.68 1.05 3.71
C ASN A 578 7.37 2.30 4.30
N LYS A 579 8.57 2.61 3.82
CA LYS A 579 9.38 3.74 4.34
C LYS A 579 8.76 5.12 4.03
N HIS A 580 7.95 5.23 2.97
CA HIS A 580 7.41 6.51 2.52
C HIS A 580 6.06 6.85 3.16
N ASN A 581 5.24 5.84 3.46
CA ASN A 581 3.87 6.08 3.91
C ASN A 581 3.46 5.30 5.16
N ASN A 582 4.36 4.54 5.78
CA ASN A 582 4.14 3.73 6.96
C ASN A 582 3.00 2.70 6.81
N SER A 583 2.67 2.25 5.58
CA SER A 583 1.73 1.16 5.36
C SER A 583 2.40 -0.20 5.60
N LEU A 584 1.62 -1.19 6.07
CA LEU A 584 2.11 -2.57 6.14
C LEU A 584 2.28 -3.14 4.74
N ILE A 585 3.35 -3.91 4.56
CA ILE A 585 3.58 -4.66 3.33
C ILE A 585 3.37 -6.14 3.63
N ILE A 586 2.19 -6.62 3.25
CA ILE A 586 1.77 -8.02 3.36
C ILE A 586 1.52 -8.53 1.94
N VAL A 587 2.19 -9.61 1.54
CA VAL A 587 2.17 -10.10 0.15
C VAL A 587 1.80 -11.57 0.12
N ASP A 588 0.76 -11.91 -0.64
CA ASP A 588 0.40 -13.29 -0.96
C ASP A 588 0.85 -13.66 -2.37
N ILE A 589 2.11 -14.06 -2.49
CA ILE A 589 2.73 -14.41 -3.79
C ILE A 589 2.05 -15.58 -4.51
N PHE A 590 1.26 -16.41 -3.81
CA PHE A 590 0.54 -17.55 -4.37
C PHE A 590 -0.85 -17.17 -4.90
N ASP A 591 -1.36 -15.97 -4.63
CA ASP A 591 -2.61 -15.51 -5.25
C ASP A 591 -2.41 -15.24 -6.75
N SER A 592 -2.79 -16.22 -7.57
CA SER A 592 -2.64 -16.15 -9.03
C SER A 592 -3.53 -15.08 -9.71
N ARG A 593 -4.52 -14.50 -8.99
CA ARG A 593 -5.34 -13.39 -9.48
C ARG A 593 -4.55 -12.08 -9.50
N VAL A 594 -3.63 -11.93 -8.55
CA VAL A 594 -2.79 -10.74 -8.39
C VAL A 594 -1.40 -10.96 -8.98
N TYR A 595 -0.77 -12.11 -8.69
CA TYR A 595 0.61 -12.41 -9.08
C TYR A 595 0.68 -13.46 -10.18
N LYS A 596 1.34 -13.15 -11.29
CA LYS A 596 1.47 -14.07 -12.44
C LYS A 596 2.26 -15.34 -12.12
N ASN A 597 3.21 -15.29 -11.20
CA ASN A 597 3.91 -16.42 -10.61
C ASN A 597 4.45 -16.06 -9.21
N ALA A 598 4.77 -17.08 -8.42
CA ALA A 598 5.23 -16.95 -7.04
C ALA A 598 6.78 -16.87 -6.91
N ASN A 599 7.55 -16.86 -7.99
CA ASN A 599 9.01 -16.85 -7.92
C ASN A 599 9.55 -15.51 -7.41
N ILE A 600 10.62 -15.58 -6.61
CA ILE A 600 11.25 -14.42 -5.98
C ILE A 600 12.75 -14.42 -6.28
N ALA A 601 13.29 -13.24 -6.59
CA ALA A 601 14.73 -13.01 -6.67
C ALA A 601 15.15 -12.04 -5.57
N ILE A 602 16.15 -12.41 -4.75
CA ILE A 602 16.71 -11.58 -3.68
C ILE A 602 18.13 -11.20 -4.06
N LEU A 603 18.37 -9.92 -4.30
CA LEU A 603 19.65 -9.38 -4.74
C LEU A 603 20.22 -8.43 -3.67
N GLY A 604 21.53 -8.49 -3.43
CA GLY A 604 22.16 -7.58 -2.47
C GLY A 604 23.61 -7.94 -2.20
N THR A 605 24.43 -6.97 -1.83
CA THR A 605 25.84 -7.15 -1.46
C THR A 605 26.02 -8.03 -0.22
N SER A 606 27.26 -8.46 0.02
CA SER A 606 27.59 -9.19 1.26
C SER A 606 27.33 -8.30 2.48
N GLY A 607 26.64 -8.84 3.47
CA GLY A 607 26.27 -8.09 4.68
C GLY A 607 25.01 -7.25 4.60
N ALA A 608 24.36 -7.11 3.42
CA ALA A 608 23.11 -6.37 3.24
C ALA A 608 21.89 -7.00 3.95
N GLY A 609 21.99 -8.23 4.46
CA GLY A 609 20.91 -8.92 5.17
C GLY A 609 20.16 -9.97 4.34
N LYS A 610 20.72 -10.47 3.23
CA LYS A 610 20.08 -11.48 2.35
C LYS A 610 19.64 -12.73 3.11
N THR A 611 20.59 -13.41 3.77
CA THR A 611 20.32 -14.65 4.53
C THR A 611 19.26 -14.42 5.62
N PHE A 612 19.28 -13.24 6.27
CA PHE A 612 18.26 -12.86 7.24
C PHE A 612 16.88 -12.75 6.58
N THR A 613 16.76 -12.02 5.47
CA THR A 613 15.51 -11.85 4.73
C THR A 613 14.99 -13.17 4.20
N LEU A 614 15.87 -14.01 3.65
CA LEU A 614 15.54 -15.34 3.15
C LEU A 614 14.98 -16.23 4.26
N GLN A 615 15.66 -16.30 5.42
CA GLN A 615 15.19 -17.07 6.57
C GLN A 615 13.88 -16.55 7.14
N LEU A 616 13.71 -15.22 7.25
CA LEU A 616 12.48 -14.60 7.73
C LEU A 616 11.29 -14.99 6.85
N MET A 617 11.46 -14.92 5.54
CA MET A 617 10.42 -15.33 4.58
C MET A 617 10.11 -16.82 4.69
N ALA A 618 11.14 -17.66 4.79
CA ALA A 618 11.00 -19.11 4.95
C ALA A 618 10.21 -19.47 6.23
N LEU A 619 10.50 -18.83 7.36
CA LEU A 619 9.75 -19.00 8.62
C LEU A 619 8.29 -18.60 8.47
N ARG A 620 8.04 -17.45 7.82
CA ARG A 620 6.68 -16.91 7.61
C ARG A 620 5.87 -17.74 6.63
N MET A 621 6.50 -18.30 5.60
CA MET A 621 5.87 -19.26 4.69
C MET A 621 5.53 -20.57 5.41
N ARG A 622 6.46 -21.11 6.24
CA ARG A 622 6.19 -22.29 7.07
C ARG A 622 5.03 -22.05 8.03
N ARG A 623 4.97 -20.85 8.65
CA ARG A 623 3.85 -20.44 9.51
C ARG A 623 2.52 -20.52 8.78
N LYS A 624 2.46 -20.07 7.52
CA LYS A 624 1.26 -20.14 6.66
C LYS A 624 0.91 -21.58 6.25
N GLY A 625 1.75 -22.56 6.57
CA GLY A 625 1.55 -23.97 6.23
C GLY A 625 2.17 -24.41 4.92
N ILE A 626 2.85 -23.51 4.20
CA ILE A 626 3.58 -23.78 2.97
C ILE A 626 4.76 -24.71 3.28
N GLN A 627 5.00 -25.71 2.43
CA GLN A 627 6.17 -26.57 2.55
C GLN A 627 7.41 -25.81 2.06
N VAL A 628 8.44 -25.74 2.90
CA VAL A 628 9.67 -24.98 2.67
C VAL A 628 10.87 -25.90 2.55
N PHE A 629 11.61 -25.76 1.47
CA PHE A 629 12.89 -26.38 1.23
C PHE A 629 13.97 -25.34 1.11
N ILE A 630 15.08 -25.45 1.84
CA ILE A 630 16.21 -24.52 1.81
C ILE A 630 17.46 -25.29 1.40
N ILE A 631 18.12 -24.85 0.33
CA ILE A 631 19.42 -25.36 -0.11
C ILE A 631 20.47 -24.33 0.27
N ALA A 632 21.39 -24.71 1.17
CA ALA A 632 22.39 -23.82 1.76
C ALA A 632 23.82 -24.29 1.42
N PRO A 633 24.47 -23.69 0.39
CA PRO A 633 25.75 -24.17 -0.12
C PRO A 633 26.98 -23.66 0.67
N LEU A 634 26.91 -22.50 1.32
CA LEU A 634 28.11 -21.90 1.91
C LEU A 634 28.02 -21.73 3.43
N LYS A 635 26.85 -21.58 4.01
CA LYS A 635 26.65 -21.23 5.42
C LYS A 635 25.51 -22.00 6.04
N GLY A 636 25.43 -23.31 5.77
CA GLY A 636 24.32 -24.16 6.22
C GLY A 636 24.06 -24.12 7.72
N HIS A 637 25.11 -23.98 8.55
CA HIS A 637 25.03 -23.89 9.99
C HIS A 637 24.20 -22.68 10.49
N GLU A 638 24.09 -21.58 9.69
CA GLU A 638 23.27 -20.43 10.03
C GLU A 638 21.77 -20.76 10.05
N PHE A 639 21.33 -21.76 9.29
CA PHE A 639 19.95 -22.22 9.21
C PHE A 639 19.56 -23.25 10.29
N HIS A 640 20.56 -23.86 10.94
CA HIS A 640 20.34 -24.95 11.90
C HIS A 640 19.47 -24.52 13.08
N ARG A 641 19.74 -23.33 13.65
CA ARG A 641 19.03 -22.83 14.82
C ARG A 641 17.55 -22.62 14.54
N ALA A 642 17.20 -21.94 13.46
CA ALA A 642 15.81 -21.74 13.05
C ALA A 642 15.12 -23.09 12.80
N CYS A 643 15.74 -23.96 12.01
CA CYS A 643 15.23 -25.27 11.68
C CYS A 643 14.94 -26.12 12.93
N SER A 644 15.87 -26.22 13.87
CA SER A 644 15.72 -27.04 15.09
C SER A 644 14.63 -26.51 16.01
N ASN A 645 14.50 -25.18 16.14
CA ASN A 645 13.53 -24.56 17.06
C ASN A 645 12.07 -24.63 16.55
N ILE A 646 11.85 -24.72 15.22
CA ILE A 646 10.49 -24.85 14.67
C ILE A 646 10.10 -26.30 14.36
N GLY A 647 10.91 -27.29 14.79
CA GLY A 647 10.65 -28.70 14.51
C GLY A 647 10.91 -29.11 13.06
N GLY A 648 11.74 -28.34 12.35
CA GLY A 648 12.17 -28.64 10.99
C GLY A 648 13.16 -29.80 10.93
N GLN A 649 13.42 -30.28 9.72
CA GLN A 649 14.39 -31.33 9.42
C GLN A 649 15.66 -30.72 8.84
N PHE A 650 16.79 -30.91 9.51
CA PHE A 650 18.11 -30.46 9.05
C PHE A 650 18.88 -31.66 8.50
N ILE A 651 19.25 -31.62 7.23
CA ILE A 651 19.95 -32.66 6.49
C ILE A 651 21.30 -32.12 6.05
N SER A 652 22.37 -32.56 6.70
CA SER A 652 23.73 -32.24 6.25
C SER A 652 24.23 -33.28 5.24
N ILE A 653 24.67 -32.82 4.10
CA ILE A 653 25.26 -33.64 3.00
C ILE A 653 26.72 -33.24 2.88
N SER A 654 27.58 -34.13 3.30
CA SER A 654 29.04 -33.99 3.22
C SER A 654 29.69 -35.23 2.65
N PRO A 655 30.97 -35.20 2.29
CA PRO A 655 31.65 -36.37 1.72
C PRO A 655 31.65 -37.61 2.63
N ALA A 656 31.53 -37.38 3.96
CA ALA A 656 31.51 -38.45 4.97
C ALA A 656 30.17 -38.50 5.74
N SER A 657 29.12 -37.85 5.22
CA SER A 657 27.80 -37.82 5.85
C SER A 657 27.14 -39.20 5.90
N GLN A 658 26.33 -39.42 6.96
CA GLN A 658 25.43 -40.59 7.02
C GLN A 658 24.14 -40.36 6.19
N ASN A 659 23.85 -39.11 5.84
CA ASN A 659 22.70 -38.77 4.99
C ASN A 659 23.13 -38.96 3.52
N CYS A 660 22.37 -39.76 2.82
CA CYS A 660 22.67 -40.18 1.44
C CYS A 660 21.46 -39.89 0.54
N ILE A 661 21.75 -39.40 -0.66
CA ILE A 661 20.75 -39.18 -1.71
C ILE A 661 21.24 -39.92 -2.96
N ASN A 662 20.48 -40.90 -3.39
CA ASN A 662 20.77 -41.64 -4.62
C ASN A 662 20.32 -40.82 -5.82
N ILE A 663 21.29 -40.29 -6.60
CA ILE A 663 20.98 -39.52 -7.82
C ILE A 663 20.30 -40.38 -8.91
N MET A 664 20.53 -41.69 -8.90
CA MET A 664 19.95 -42.62 -9.87
C MET A 664 18.52 -43.05 -9.52
N GLU A 665 17.97 -42.62 -8.36
CA GLU A 665 16.63 -42.99 -7.92
C GLU A 665 15.56 -42.32 -8.78
N ILE A 666 14.62 -43.14 -9.32
CA ILE A 666 13.39 -42.69 -9.98
C ILE A 666 12.27 -42.68 -8.92
N ARG A 667 11.64 -41.51 -8.67
CA ARG A 667 10.60 -41.31 -7.65
C ARG A 667 9.22 -41.30 -8.27
N LYS A 668 8.22 -41.56 -7.44
CA LYS A 668 6.82 -41.54 -7.85
C LYS A 668 6.38 -40.10 -8.15
N ALA A 669 5.61 -39.95 -9.24
CA ALA A 669 4.86 -38.74 -9.51
C ALA A 669 3.37 -38.96 -9.20
N ASP A 670 2.65 -37.91 -8.81
CA ASP A 670 1.19 -38.01 -8.59
C ASP A 670 0.49 -38.07 -9.94
N LYS A 671 -0.05 -39.25 -10.27
CA LYS A 671 -0.77 -39.48 -11.54
C LYS A 671 -2.17 -38.83 -11.57
N SER A 672 -2.77 -38.53 -10.43
CA SER A 672 -4.17 -38.11 -10.34
C SER A 672 -4.48 -36.76 -11.03
N VAL A 673 -3.52 -35.85 -11.02
CA VAL A 673 -3.66 -34.53 -11.67
C VAL A 673 -3.08 -34.56 -13.08
N ASP A 674 -2.05 -35.34 -13.34
CA ASP A 674 -1.45 -35.49 -14.68
C ASP A 674 -2.44 -36.14 -15.66
N ASP A 675 -3.19 -37.15 -15.23
CA ASP A 675 -4.23 -37.80 -16.03
C ASP A 675 -5.38 -36.83 -16.43
N LEU A 676 -5.65 -35.81 -15.60
CA LEU A 676 -6.65 -34.76 -15.91
C LEU A 676 -6.13 -33.74 -16.94
N LEU A 677 -4.83 -33.50 -16.99
CA LEU A 677 -4.22 -32.45 -17.82
C LEU A 677 -3.74 -32.98 -19.18
N ASP A 678 -3.06 -34.14 -19.19
CA ASP A 678 -2.44 -34.70 -20.39
C ASP A 678 -3.32 -35.72 -21.14
N GLY A 679 -4.44 -36.16 -20.55
CA GLY A 679 -5.34 -37.17 -21.09
C GLY A 679 -4.81 -38.60 -20.96
N PRO A 680 -5.70 -39.64 -20.97
CA PRO A 680 -5.29 -41.03 -20.81
C PRO A 680 -4.49 -41.47 -22.07
N GLY A 681 -3.22 -41.73 -21.89
CA GLY A 681 -2.35 -42.32 -22.96
C GLY A 681 -1.03 -41.64 -23.27
N ALA A 682 -0.68 -40.50 -22.66
CA ALA A 682 0.59 -39.82 -22.85
C ALA A 682 1.60 -40.19 -21.75
N GLU A 683 1.84 -41.47 -21.51
CA GLU A 683 2.86 -41.87 -20.54
C GLU A 683 4.27 -41.57 -21.04
N LYS A 684 4.86 -40.49 -20.51
CA LYS A 684 6.31 -40.21 -20.73
C LYS A 684 7.15 -41.19 -19.93
N SER A 685 8.19 -41.74 -20.57
CA SER A 685 9.12 -42.64 -19.89
C SER A 685 9.85 -41.91 -18.74
N LEU A 686 9.61 -42.32 -17.50
CA LEU A 686 10.31 -41.80 -16.33
C LEU A 686 11.81 -42.10 -16.35
N LEU A 687 12.19 -43.26 -16.91
CA LEU A 687 13.60 -43.63 -17.13
C LEU A 687 14.29 -42.63 -18.09
N ALA A 688 13.66 -42.32 -19.23
CA ALA A 688 14.27 -41.39 -20.20
C ALA A 688 14.46 -39.99 -19.58
N ALA A 689 13.47 -39.50 -18.82
CA ALA A 689 13.59 -38.25 -18.11
C ALA A 689 14.70 -38.25 -17.03
N LYS A 690 14.90 -39.39 -16.35
CA LYS A 690 15.99 -39.55 -15.37
C LYS A 690 17.37 -39.62 -16.02
N ILE A 691 17.52 -40.34 -17.12
CA ILE A 691 18.77 -40.40 -17.89
C ILE A 691 19.19 -39.00 -18.37
N GLN A 692 18.25 -38.17 -18.85
CA GLN A 692 18.57 -36.79 -19.19
C GLN A 692 19.15 -35.99 -18.03
N ARG A 693 18.61 -36.16 -16.83
CA ARG A 693 19.14 -35.48 -15.61
C ARG A 693 20.51 -36.05 -15.21
N LEU A 694 20.70 -37.34 -15.34
CA LEU A 694 22.01 -37.95 -15.11
C LEU A 694 23.07 -37.42 -16.11
N HIS A 695 22.70 -37.14 -17.35
CA HIS A 695 23.60 -36.46 -18.28
C HIS A 695 24.01 -35.07 -17.78
N THR A 696 23.10 -34.31 -17.22
CA THR A 696 23.43 -33.02 -16.59
C THR A 696 24.38 -33.21 -15.40
N PHE A 697 24.12 -34.17 -14.53
CA PHE A 697 24.99 -34.51 -13.40
C PHE A 697 26.42 -34.88 -13.87
N PHE A 698 26.54 -35.76 -14.85
CA PHE A 698 27.84 -36.17 -15.40
C PHE A 698 28.56 -35.06 -16.16
N SER A 699 27.83 -34.16 -16.81
CA SER A 699 28.45 -32.99 -17.46
C SER A 699 28.99 -31.95 -16.45
N LEU A 700 28.44 -31.89 -15.21
CA LEU A 700 29.03 -31.12 -14.11
C LEU A 700 30.29 -31.81 -13.55
N LEU A 701 30.28 -33.14 -13.47
CA LEU A 701 31.41 -33.93 -12.95
C LEU A 701 32.56 -34.01 -13.97
N ILE A 702 32.25 -34.05 -15.29
CA ILE A 702 33.17 -34.22 -16.39
C ILE A 702 32.89 -33.14 -17.46
N PRO A 703 33.34 -31.88 -17.27
CA PRO A 703 33.04 -30.78 -18.18
C PRO A 703 33.58 -30.98 -19.61
N ASP A 704 34.66 -31.73 -19.75
CA ASP A 704 35.37 -32.02 -21.02
C ASP A 704 34.93 -33.35 -21.69
N MET A 705 33.74 -33.87 -21.35
CA MET A 705 33.21 -35.12 -21.91
C MET A 705 32.95 -35.01 -23.41
N SER A 706 33.51 -35.89 -24.21
CA SER A 706 33.33 -35.96 -25.65
C SER A 706 31.90 -36.46 -26.02
N HIS A 707 31.49 -36.24 -27.26
CA HIS A 707 30.20 -36.75 -27.74
C HIS A 707 30.16 -38.30 -27.77
N GLU A 708 31.28 -38.94 -28.04
CA GLU A 708 31.41 -40.40 -28.02
C GLU A 708 31.29 -40.93 -26.59
N GLU A 709 32.01 -40.35 -25.64
CA GLU A 709 31.90 -40.70 -24.22
C GLU A 709 30.48 -40.49 -23.66
N ARG A 710 29.78 -39.47 -24.17
CA ARG A 710 28.39 -39.20 -23.78
C ARG A 710 27.44 -40.30 -24.25
N GLN A 711 27.64 -40.82 -25.47
CA GLN A 711 26.88 -41.96 -25.98
C GLN A 711 27.19 -43.25 -25.22
N LEU A 712 28.46 -43.54 -24.97
CA LEU A 712 28.86 -44.70 -24.17
C LEU A 712 28.31 -44.67 -22.76
N LEU A 713 28.23 -43.47 -22.17
CA LEU A 713 27.62 -43.26 -20.85
C LEU A 713 26.09 -43.49 -20.88
N ASP A 714 25.40 -43.04 -21.94
CA ASP A 714 23.98 -43.29 -22.13
C ASP A 714 23.66 -44.78 -22.18
N ASP A 715 24.41 -45.51 -23.00
CA ASP A 715 24.28 -46.97 -23.15
C ASP A 715 24.56 -47.68 -21.79
N ALA A 716 25.60 -47.26 -21.05
CA ALA A 716 25.93 -47.80 -19.74
C ALA A 716 24.82 -47.54 -18.70
N MET A 717 24.23 -46.35 -18.68
CA MET A 717 23.10 -46.03 -17.81
C MET A 717 21.86 -46.89 -18.12
N ILE A 718 21.50 -47.04 -19.40
CA ILE A 718 20.37 -47.90 -19.83
C ILE A 718 20.62 -49.33 -19.39
N CYS A 719 21.86 -49.82 -19.60
CA CYS A 719 22.26 -51.16 -19.18
C CYS A 719 22.16 -51.34 -17.67
N THR A 720 22.60 -50.35 -16.86
CA THR A 720 22.56 -50.36 -15.40
C THR A 720 21.12 -50.52 -14.87
N TYR A 721 20.18 -49.79 -15.43
CA TYR A 721 18.75 -49.93 -15.09
C TYR A 721 18.21 -51.26 -15.59
N GLY A 722 18.63 -51.71 -16.75
CA GLY A 722 18.24 -53.00 -17.33
C GLY A 722 18.64 -54.22 -16.47
N VAL A 723 19.82 -54.18 -15.80
CA VAL A 723 20.25 -55.21 -14.84
C VAL A 723 19.25 -55.32 -13.66
N LYS A 724 18.66 -54.22 -13.22
CA LYS A 724 17.61 -54.23 -12.16
C LYS A 724 16.20 -54.52 -12.74
N GLY A 725 16.11 -54.80 -14.07
CA GLY A 725 14.85 -55.09 -14.74
C GLY A 725 13.95 -53.88 -14.91
N ILE A 726 14.54 -52.67 -14.99
CA ILE A 726 13.88 -51.39 -15.24
C ILE A 726 14.08 -51.01 -16.72
N THR A 727 13.01 -50.75 -17.44
CA THR A 727 13.00 -50.39 -18.86
C THR A 727 12.25 -49.07 -19.09
N HIS A 728 12.19 -48.64 -20.35
CA HIS A 728 11.42 -47.46 -20.73
C HIS A 728 9.90 -47.57 -20.48
N ASP A 729 9.40 -48.77 -20.22
CA ASP A 729 8.04 -48.98 -19.77
C ASP A 729 7.92 -48.68 -18.25
N ASN A 730 7.10 -47.70 -17.88
CA ASN A 730 6.92 -47.29 -16.50
C ASN A 730 6.37 -48.41 -15.60
N ALA A 731 5.64 -49.41 -16.16
CA ALA A 731 5.19 -50.60 -15.43
C ALA A 731 6.36 -51.42 -14.89
N SER A 732 7.53 -51.42 -15.58
CA SER A 732 8.72 -52.12 -15.15
C SER A 732 9.34 -51.62 -13.85
N LEU A 733 8.98 -50.40 -13.39
CA LEU A 733 9.45 -49.83 -12.13
C LEU A 733 8.85 -50.50 -10.91
N GLU A 734 7.65 -51.07 -11.01
CA GLU A 734 6.91 -51.65 -9.89
C GLU A 734 7.42 -53.08 -9.55
N GLN A 735 7.34 -53.43 -8.27
CA GLN A 735 7.64 -54.77 -7.81
C GLN A 735 6.53 -55.74 -8.20
N PRO A 736 6.85 -56.88 -8.80
CA PRO A 736 5.82 -57.85 -9.22
C PRO A 736 4.95 -58.40 -8.07
N LYS A 737 5.50 -58.37 -6.85
CA LYS A 737 4.82 -58.90 -5.64
C LYS A 737 4.03 -57.83 -4.86
N ASN A 738 4.36 -56.55 -5.01
CA ASN A 738 3.75 -55.46 -4.26
C ASN A 738 3.44 -54.31 -5.25
N PRO A 739 2.26 -54.29 -5.87
CA PRO A 739 1.82 -53.21 -6.76
C PRO A 739 1.87 -51.88 -5.98
N GLY A 740 2.45 -50.85 -6.63
CA GLY A 740 2.61 -49.54 -6.02
C GLY A 740 3.89 -49.35 -5.22
N CYS A 741 4.76 -50.35 -5.04
CA CYS A 741 6.11 -50.22 -4.55
C CYS A 741 7.10 -50.34 -5.67
N TYR A 742 8.06 -49.40 -5.77
CA TYR A 742 9.10 -49.48 -6.81
C TYR A 742 10.18 -50.51 -6.43
N LYS A 743 10.85 -51.01 -7.42
CA LYS A 743 12.02 -51.89 -7.28
C LYS A 743 13.17 -51.11 -6.61
N GLU A 744 14.17 -51.83 -6.11
CA GLU A 744 15.39 -51.22 -5.64
C GLU A 744 16.13 -50.57 -6.83
N MET A 745 16.38 -49.26 -6.66
CA MET A 745 17.03 -48.48 -7.73
C MET A 745 18.52 -48.71 -7.76
N PRO A 746 19.19 -48.67 -8.94
CA PRO A 746 20.62 -48.76 -9.00
C PRO A 746 21.30 -47.59 -8.26
N ILE A 747 22.54 -47.81 -7.85
CA ILE A 747 23.42 -46.78 -7.26
C ILE A 747 24.61 -46.52 -8.22
N LEU A 748 25.40 -45.47 -7.94
CA LEU A 748 26.56 -45.12 -8.78
C LEU A 748 27.60 -46.27 -8.85
N GLY A 749 27.67 -47.12 -7.82
CA GLY A 749 28.49 -48.33 -7.81
C GLY A 749 28.08 -49.33 -8.88
N ASP A 750 26.78 -49.57 -9.10
CA ASP A 750 26.30 -50.47 -10.15
C ASP A 750 26.68 -49.92 -11.53
N LEU A 751 26.63 -48.61 -11.75
CA LEU A 751 27.06 -47.97 -12.99
C LEU A 751 28.61 -48.05 -13.16
N TYR A 752 29.36 -47.88 -12.07
CA TYR A 752 30.82 -47.99 -12.08
C TYR A 752 31.29 -49.39 -12.54
N GLU A 753 30.65 -50.45 -12.08
CA GLU A 753 30.96 -51.83 -12.48
C GLU A 753 30.81 -52.01 -13.99
N ILE A 754 29.78 -51.49 -14.59
CA ILE A 754 29.50 -51.54 -16.04
C ILE A 754 30.54 -50.72 -16.81
N LEU A 755 30.82 -49.49 -16.38
CA LEU A 755 31.82 -48.62 -17.00
C LEU A 755 33.25 -49.19 -16.90
N ALA A 756 33.57 -49.87 -15.78
CA ALA A 756 34.88 -50.46 -15.57
C ALA A 756 35.13 -51.74 -16.42
N ALA A 757 34.06 -52.40 -16.87
CA ALA A 757 34.14 -53.61 -17.66
C ALA A 757 34.61 -53.36 -19.12
N SER A 758 34.47 -52.14 -19.67
CA SER A 758 34.86 -51.79 -21.03
C SER A 758 36.13 -50.93 -21.05
N PRO A 759 37.09 -51.19 -21.92
CA PRO A 759 38.27 -50.35 -22.10
C PRO A 759 37.95 -48.93 -22.57
N GLU A 760 36.89 -48.72 -23.34
CA GLU A 760 36.48 -47.43 -23.92
C GLU A 760 35.92 -46.49 -22.88
N THR A 761 35.28 -47.00 -21.83
CA THR A 761 34.67 -46.23 -20.71
C THR A 761 35.55 -46.11 -19.50
N LYS A 762 36.78 -46.60 -19.53
CA LYS A 762 37.72 -46.64 -18.39
C LYS A 762 38.01 -45.24 -17.81
N ARG A 763 38.10 -44.20 -18.64
CA ARG A 763 38.26 -42.80 -18.17
C ARG A 763 37.06 -42.35 -17.33
N LEU A 764 35.83 -42.63 -17.79
CA LEU A 764 34.63 -42.32 -17.07
C LEU A 764 34.55 -43.07 -15.73
N ALA A 765 34.87 -44.37 -15.74
CA ALA A 765 34.97 -45.18 -14.51
C ALA A 765 36.01 -44.63 -13.51
N ASN A 766 37.20 -44.23 -13.97
CA ASN A 766 38.22 -43.65 -13.10
C ASN A 766 37.80 -42.36 -12.44
N ILE A 767 37.03 -41.48 -13.11
CA ILE A 767 36.51 -40.25 -12.53
C ILE A 767 35.39 -40.58 -11.55
N LEU A 768 34.46 -41.48 -11.91
CA LEU A 768 33.36 -41.89 -11.05
C LEU A 768 33.85 -42.61 -9.78
N ASN A 769 35.02 -43.22 -9.80
CA ASN A 769 35.62 -43.95 -8.68
C ASN A 769 35.81 -43.06 -7.42
N ARG A 770 35.93 -41.71 -7.60
CA ARG A 770 36.00 -40.76 -6.50
C ARG A 770 34.71 -40.76 -5.68
N LEU A 771 33.56 -40.94 -6.34
CA LEU A 771 32.25 -40.97 -5.70
C LEU A 771 31.88 -42.37 -5.20
N VAL A 772 32.45 -43.43 -5.79
CA VAL A 772 32.11 -44.83 -5.46
C VAL A 772 32.99 -45.37 -4.34
N ASN A 773 34.28 -45.33 -4.50
CA ASN A 773 35.27 -45.91 -3.57
C ASN A 773 36.18 -44.84 -2.92
N GLY A 774 36.12 -43.60 -3.38
CA GLY A 774 36.94 -42.50 -2.94
C GLY A 774 36.42 -41.76 -1.73
N SER A 775 36.81 -40.47 -1.61
CA SER A 775 36.52 -39.62 -0.45
C SER A 775 35.03 -39.17 -0.35
N ALA A 776 34.22 -39.32 -1.42
CA ALA A 776 32.85 -38.82 -1.47
C ALA A 776 31.81 -39.96 -1.59
N ARG A 777 31.92 -40.97 -0.72
CA ARG A 777 31.07 -42.18 -0.75
C ARG A 777 29.57 -41.90 -0.39
N SER A 778 29.25 -40.77 0.20
CA SER A 778 27.86 -40.41 0.52
C SER A 778 26.95 -40.36 -0.71
N PHE A 779 27.51 -40.22 -1.91
CA PHE A 779 26.72 -40.22 -3.17
C PHE A 779 26.48 -41.63 -3.74
N ASN A 780 27.13 -42.67 -3.18
CA ASN A 780 27.02 -44.04 -3.64
C ASN A 780 26.25 -44.93 -2.66
N GLN A 781 25.07 -44.52 -2.22
CA GLN A 781 24.23 -45.31 -1.35
C GLN A 781 22.76 -45.07 -1.71
N GLN A 782 21.87 -45.96 -1.25
CA GLN A 782 20.43 -45.73 -1.36
C GLN A 782 20.03 -44.53 -0.55
N THR A 783 19.02 -43.82 -1.00
CA THR A 783 18.45 -42.66 -0.27
C THR A 783 17.94 -43.10 1.09
N ASN A 784 18.45 -42.48 2.15
CA ASN A 784 18.05 -42.75 3.53
C ASN A 784 17.40 -41.54 4.21
N VAL A 785 17.18 -40.47 3.45
CA VAL A 785 16.51 -39.24 3.95
C VAL A 785 15.15 -39.07 3.30
N ALA A 786 14.14 -38.72 4.09
CA ALA A 786 12.79 -38.41 3.62
C ALA A 786 12.55 -36.90 3.71
N LEU A 787 11.79 -36.34 2.74
CA LEU A 787 11.43 -34.94 2.70
C LEU A 787 9.95 -34.73 3.09
N ASP A 788 9.52 -35.29 4.23
CA ASP A 788 8.12 -35.27 4.66
C ASP A 788 7.80 -34.11 5.62
N ASN A 789 8.85 -33.49 6.18
CA ASN A 789 8.67 -32.32 7.03
C ASN A 789 8.24 -31.08 6.21
N LYS A 790 7.51 -30.18 6.85
CA LYS A 790 7.10 -28.90 6.23
C LYS A 790 8.21 -27.85 6.20
N TYR A 791 9.33 -28.06 6.89
CA TYR A 791 10.49 -27.17 6.86
C TYR A 791 11.77 -27.98 6.82
N ILE A 792 12.45 -27.97 5.70
CA ILE A 792 13.60 -28.82 5.43
C ILE A 792 14.77 -27.95 4.99
N VAL A 793 15.92 -28.17 5.63
CA VAL A 793 17.19 -27.52 5.26
C VAL A 793 18.16 -28.59 4.78
N LEU A 794 18.66 -28.43 3.57
CA LEU A 794 19.75 -29.22 3.02
C LEU A 794 21.04 -28.39 3.12
N ASP A 795 21.88 -28.75 4.09
CA ASP A 795 23.19 -28.15 4.30
C ASP A 795 24.22 -28.91 3.49
N ILE A 796 24.80 -28.24 2.51
CA ILE A 796 25.85 -28.77 1.63
C ILE A 796 27.16 -27.98 1.76
N SER A 797 27.33 -27.19 2.81
CA SER A 797 28.44 -26.27 3.02
C SER A 797 29.82 -26.96 3.25
N GLU A 798 29.82 -28.25 3.60
CA GLU A 798 31.01 -29.02 3.74
C GLU A 798 31.57 -29.58 2.40
N LEU A 799 30.79 -29.46 1.30
CA LEU A 799 31.27 -29.77 -0.03
C LEU A 799 32.14 -28.62 -0.57
N THR A 800 33.22 -28.91 -1.23
CA THR A 800 34.14 -27.88 -1.76
C THR A 800 34.51 -28.14 -3.22
N GLY A 801 34.81 -27.06 -3.96
CA GLY A 801 35.22 -27.15 -5.38
C GLY A 801 34.12 -27.76 -6.26
N ASP A 802 34.48 -28.65 -7.14
CA ASP A 802 33.57 -29.29 -8.10
C ASP A 802 32.42 -30.06 -7.43
N LEU A 803 32.67 -30.61 -6.23
CA LEU A 803 31.65 -31.34 -5.49
C LEU A 803 30.53 -30.41 -4.94
N LEU A 804 30.80 -29.12 -4.73
CA LEU A 804 29.78 -28.18 -4.28
C LEU A 804 28.71 -28.01 -5.36
N THR A 805 29.10 -27.75 -6.61
CA THR A 805 28.15 -27.57 -7.73
C THR A 805 27.38 -28.87 -8.00
N VAL A 806 28.05 -30.00 -7.96
CA VAL A 806 27.41 -31.31 -8.09
C VAL A 806 26.42 -31.56 -6.95
N GLY A 807 26.81 -31.29 -5.71
CA GLY A 807 25.93 -31.42 -4.51
C GLY A 807 24.73 -30.50 -4.56
N MET A 808 24.88 -29.25 -4.98
CA MET A 808 23.77 -28.35 -5.21
C MET A 808 22.76 -28.89 -6.23
N PHE A 809 23.28 -29.43 -7.36
CA PHE A 809 22.44 -30.03 -8.40
C PHE A 809 21.67 -31.24 -7.86
N VAL A 810 22.33 -32.13 -7.12
CA VAL A 810 21.72 -33.32 -6.50
C VAL A 810 20.64 -32.91 -5.51
N ALA A 811 20.92 -31.93 -4.65
CA ALA A 811 19.96 -31.42 -3.67
C ALA A 811 18.74 -30.78 -4.36
N LEU A 812 18.98 -30.00 -5.42
CA LEU A 812 17.89 -29.35 -6.18
C LEU A 812 17.04 -30.39 -6.94
N ASP A 813 17.67 -31.40 -7.59
CA ASP A 813 16.95 -32.47 -8.26
C ASP A 813 16.08 -33.27 -7.27
N PHE A 814 16.62 -33.56 -6.07
CA PHE A 814 15.92 -34.27 -5.02
C PHE A 814 14.68 -33.51 -4.54
N VAL A 815 14.84 -32.20 -4.25
CA VAL A 815 13.74 -31.34 -3.85
C VAL A 815 12.72 -31.15 -4.97
N TRP A 816 13.19 -31.03 -6.22
CA TRP A 816 12.31 -30.88 -7.37
C TRP A 816 11.44 -32.12 -7.62
N ASP A 817 12.00 -33.31 -7.48
CA ASP A 817 11.23 -34.55 -7.57
C ASP A 817 10.16 -34.61 -6.47
N LYS A 818 10.48 -34.21 -5.23
CA LYS A 818 9.52 -34.11 -4.13
C LYS A 818 8.44 -33.06 -4.43
N ALA A 819 8.80 -31.92 -5.00
CA ALA A 819 7.85 -30.87 -5.36
C ALA A 819 6.81 -31.34 -6.39
N LYS A 820 7.15 -32.28 -7.28
CA LYS A 820 6.23 -32.84 -8.28
C LYS A 820 5.25 -33.87 -7.71
N GLU A 821 5.52 -34.44 -6.54
CA GLU A 821 4.64 -35.45 -5.93
C GLU A 821 3.22 -34.93 -5.65
N ASN A 822 3.06 -33.62 -5.38
CA ASN A 822 1.75 -33.03 -5.12
C ASN A 822 1.64 -31.66 -5.83
N ARG A 823 0.87 -31.57 -6.91
CA ARG A 823 0.73 -30.33 -7.70
C ARG A 823 -0.14 -29.25 -7.04
N THR A 824 -1.03 -29.62 -6.13
CA THR A 824 -2.01 -28.70 -5.53
C THR A 824 -1.52 -28.04 -4.25
N ALA A 825 -0.54 -28.62 -3.56
CA ALA A 825 0.01 -28.04 -2.34
C ALA A 825 0.98 -26.89 -2.66
N GLU A 826 0.88 -25.78 -1.90
CA GLU A 826 1.84 -24.69 -1.98
C GLU A 826 3.19 -25.10 -1.39
N LYS A 827 4.26 -24.76 -2.10
CA LYS A 827 5.63 -25.06 -1.69
C LYS A 827 6.60 -23.99 -2.17
N ALA A 828 7.69 -23.81 -1.43
CA ALA A 828 8.75 -22.86 -1.77
C ALA A 828 10.13 -23.52 -1.68
N ILE A 829 10.91 -23.39 -2.75
CA ILE A 829 12.30 -23.84 -2.82
C ILE A 829 13.21 -22.63 -2.73
N PHE A 830 13.93 -22.51 -1.63
CA PHE A 830 14.90 -21.46 -1.39
C PHE A 830 16.30 -21.94 -1.79
N VAL A 831 16.93 -21.20 -2.67
CA VAL A 831 18.31 -21.48 -3.10
C VAL A 831 19.16 -20.28 -2.70
N ASP A 832 19.95 -20.45 -1.63
CA ASP A 832 20.96 -19.45 -1.26
C ASP A 832 22.15 -19.55 -2.21
N GLU A 833 22.81 -18.44 -2.52
CA GLU A 833 23.94 -18.33 -3.42
C GLU A 833 23.71 -19.03 -4.80
N CYS A 834 22.57 -18.75 -5.42
CA CYS A 834 22.11 -19.36 -6.68
C CYS A 834 23.15 -19.21 -7.84
N TRP A 835 24.02 -18.17 -7.79
CA TRP A 835 25.07 -17.96 -8.77
C TRP A 835 26.04 -19.18 -8.92
N GLN A 836 26.18 -20.00 -7.90
CA GLN A 836 26.98 -21.23 -7.96
C GLN A 836 26.49 -22.22 -9.03
N LEU A 837 25.19 -22.19 -9.36
CA LEU A 837 24.59 -23.06 -10.39
C LEU A 837 24.50 -22.40 -11.76
N ILE A 838 24.56 -21.06 -11.85
CA ILE A 838 24.30 -20.35 -13.11
C ILE A 838 25.42 -19.39 -13.51
N GLY A 839 26.43 -19.21 -12.66
CA GLY A 839 27.58 -18.33 -12.89
C GLY A 839 28.69 -18.92 -13.75
N ALA A 840 29.79 -18.20 -13.83
CA ALA A 840 30.95 -18.59 -14.67
C ALA A 840 31.58 -19.95 -14.29
N SER A 841 31.48 -20.33 -13.01
CA SER A 841 31.96 -21.60 -12.48
C SER A 841 31.07 -22.81 -12.83
N SER A 842 29.86 -22.58 -13.33
CA SER A 842 28.88 -23.60 -13.71
C SER A 842 28.94 -23.93 -15.20
N ASN A 843 28.18 -24.93 -15.61
CA ASN A 843 28.03 -25.27 -17.01
C ASN A 843 26.63 -24.87 -17.55
N ARG A 844 26.51 -24.81 -18.89
CA ARG A 844 25.27 -24.45 -19.59
C ARG A 844 24.09 -25.34 -19.21
N GLN A 845 24.29 -26.64 -19.05
CA GLN A 845 23.23 -27.62 -18.80
C GLN A 845 22.65 -27.44 -17.41
N ALA A 846 23.48 -27.18 -16.39
CA ALA A 846 23.01 -26.88 -15.04
C ALA A 846 22.25 -25.57 -15.01
N ALA A 847 22.78 -24.53 -15.66
CA ALA A 847 22.12 -23.23 -15.74
C ALA A 847 20.77 -23.31 -16.48
N GLU A 848 20.69 -24.11 -17.53
CA GLU A 848 19.45 -24.39 -18.26
C GLU A 848 18.43 -25.12 -17.37
N SER A 849 18.84 -26.09 -16.58
CA SER A 849 17.97 -26.84 -15.66
C SER A 849 17.36 -25.92 -14.58
N VAL A 850 18.14 -24.99 -14.02
CA VAL A 850 17.63 -24.00 -13.05
C VAL A 850 16.65 -23.04 -13.71
N LEU A 851 16.93 -22.58 -14.93
CA LEU A 851 16.04 -21.70 -15.67
C LEU A 851 14.74 -22.42 -16.06
N GLU A 852 14.80 -23.69 -16.44
CA GLU A 852 13.63 -24.53 -16.72
C GLU A 852 12.77 -24.70 -15.45
N LEU A 853 13.41 -24.98 -14.31
CA LEU A 853 12.74 -25.03 -13.02
C LEU A 853 12.00 -23.71 -12.73
N ALA A 854 12.65 -22.56 -12.89
CA ALA A 854 12.02 -21.25 -12.68
C ALA A 854 10.79 -21.01 -13.57
N LYS A 855 10.78 -21.58 -14.80
CA LYS A 855 9.67 -21.49 -15.73
C LYS A 855 8.52 -22.44 -15.40
N THR A 856 8.81 -23.63 -14.89
CA THR A 856 7.86 -24.74 -14.78
C THR A 856 7.26 -24.89 -13.37
N ILE A 857 7.95 -24.45 -12.32
CA ILE A 857 7.58 -24.67 -10.93
C ILE A 857 6.18 -24.17 -10.57
N ARG A 858 5.72 -23.10 -11.23
CA ARG A 858 4.36 -22.58 -11.10
C ARG A 858 3.30 -23.66 -11.39
N GLY A 859 3.51 -24.48 -12.43
CA GLY A 859 2.60 -25.56 -12.82
C GLY A 859 2.46 -26.66 -11.76
N TYR A 860 3.33 -26.68 -10.77
CA TYR A 860 3.34 -27.61 -9.65
C TYR A 860 2.99 -26.93 -8.30
N GLY A 861 2.34 -25.74 -8.32
CA GLY A 861 1.99 -25.02 -7.09
C GLY A 861 3.20 -24.48 -6.33
N GLY A 862 4.36 -24.34 -6.98
CA GLY A 862 5.59 -23.99 -6.32
C GLY A 862 6.11 -22.59 -6.58
N SER A 863 7.03 -22.15 -5.72
CA SER A 863 7.82 -20.92 -5.83
C SER A 863 9.31 -21.27 -5.78
N LEU A 864 10.10 -20.67 -6.67
CA LEU A 864 11.56 -20.67 -6.60
C LEU A 864 12.02 -19.33 -6.03
N VAL A 865 12.71 -19.35 -4.90
CA VAL A 865 13.30 -18.17 -4.25
C VAL A 865 14.82 -18.24 -4.41
N CYS A 866 15.37 -17.42 -5.30
CA CYS A 866 16.80 -17.36 -5.55
C CYS A 866 17.42 -16.15 -4.84
N ALA A 867 18.43 -16.37 -3.99
CA ALA A 867 19.25 -15.31 -3.41
C ALA A 867 20.67 -15.33 -4.01
N THR A 868 21.21 -14.13 -4.28
CA THR A 868 22.59 -13.99 -4.78
C THR A 868 23.26 -12.74 -4.21
N GLN A 869 24.56 -12.85 -3.94
CA GLN A 869 25.42 -11.72 -3.55
C GLN A 869 26.40 -11.34 -4.66
N ASP A 870 26.72 -12.24 -5.56
CA ASP A 870 27.63 -11.97 -6.66
C ASP A 870 26.84 -11.78 -7.96
N LEU A 871 26.58 -10.51 -8.28
CA LEU A 871 25.89 -10.16 -9.52
C LEU A 871 26.79 -10.27 -10.74
N ASN A 872 28.11 -10.17 -10.57
CA ASN A 872 29.06 -10.35 -11.68
C ASN A 872 28.99 -11.77 -12.19
N ASP A 873 29.15 -12.74 -11.30
CA ASP A 873 29.04 -14.16 -11.64
C ASP A 873 27.62 -14.55 -12.06
N PHE A 874 26.60 -14.00 -11.42
CA PHE A 874 25.20 -14.27 -11.78
C PHE A 874 24.86 -13.89 -13.24
N PHE A 875 25.53 -12.88 -13.78
CA PHE A 875 25.37 -12.45 -15.18
C PHE A 875 26.51 -12.84 -16.10
N ALA A 876 27.47 -13.68 -15.67
CA ALA A 876 28.65 -13.96 -16.44
C ALA A 876 28.42 -14.97 -17.60
N LEU A 877 27.60 -16.00 -17.37
CA LEU A 877 27.42 -17.10 -18.35
C LEU A 877 26.50 -16.67 -19.51
N ASP A 878 26.95 -16.85 -20.76
CA ASP A 878 26.21 -16.54 -21.99
C ASP A 878 25.59 -15.11 -21.98
N ASP A 879 26.37 -14.08 -21.71
CA ASP A 879 25.96 -12.67 -21.64
C ASP A 879 24.78 -12.43 -20.65
N GLY A 880 24.76 -13.21 -19.60
CA GLY A 880 23.73 -13.11 -18.57
C GLY A 880 22.36 -13.72 -18.93
N LYS A 881 22.29 -14.55 -19.97
CA LYS A 881 21.05 -15.19 -20.41
C LYS A 881 20.30 -15.89 -19.28
N TYR A 882 21.01 -16.62 -18.43
CA TYR A 882 20.40 -17.41 -17.35
C TYR A 882 20.00 -16.53 -16.16
N GLY A 883 20.86 -15.63 -15.71
CA GLY A 883 20.56 -14.68 -14.64
C GLY A 883 19.39 -13.75 -15.01
N LYS A 884 19.42 -13.14 -16.19
CA LYS A 884 18.31 -12.36 -16.74
C LYS A 884 17.04 -13.20 -16.85
N GLY A 885 17.17 -14.46 -17.27
CA GLY A 885 16.06 -15.38 -17.39
C GLY A 885 15.39 -15.68 -16.06
N ILE A 886 16.14 -15.90 -14.98
CA ILE A 886 15.61 -16.12 -13.62
C ILE A 886 14.93 -14.85 -13.10
N ILE A 887 15.56 -13.69 -13.23
CA ILE A 887 14.98 -12.40 -12.81
C ILE A 887 13.66 -12.12 -13.54
N ASN A 888 13.60 -12.36 -14.86
CA ASN A 888 12.40 -12.15 -15.66
C ASN A 888 11.27 -13.12 -15.30
N ASN A 889 11.62 -14.35 -14.88
CA ASN A 889 10.66 -15.33 -14.37
C ASN A 889 10.34 -15.17 -12.87
N SER A 890 10.98 -14.24 -12.16
CA SER A 890 10.64 -13.87 -10.79
C SER A 890 9.79 -12.62 -10.81
N LYS A 891 8.48 -12.74 -10.51
CA LYS A 891 7.58 -11.57 -10.51
C LYS A 891 7.79 -10.67 -9.30
N THR A 892 8.24 -11.21 -8.20
CA THR A 892 8.67 -10.44 -7.03
C THR A 892 10.20 -10.39 -6.97
N LYS A 893 10.76 -9.20 -6.83
CA LYS A 893 12.20 -8.99 -6.62
C LYS A 893 12.38 -8.19 -5.35
N ILE A 894 13.37 -8.57 -4.56
CA ILE A 894 13.76 -7.90 -3.32
C ILE A 894 15.19 -7.45 -3.50
N LEU A 895 15.37 -6.13 -3.63
CA LEU A 895 16.68 -5.51 -3.81
C LEU A 895 17.11 -4.90 -2.48
N LEU A 896 18.10 -5.49 -1.86
CA LEU A 896 18.75 -4.95 -0.67
C LEU A 896 19.80 -3.92 -1.07
N ASN A 897 20.64 -3.46 -0.14
CA ASN A 897 21.72 -2.55 -0.47
C ASN A 897 22.62 -3.15 -1.57
N LEU A 898 22.94 -2.36 -2.59
CA LEU A 898 23.87 -2.67 -3.69
C LEU A 898 24.91 -1.57 -3.82
N GLU A 899 26.11 -1.94 -4.22
CA GLU A 899 27.12 -0.95 -4.62
C GLU A 899 26.75 -0.30 -5.96
N GLU A 900 27.27 0.89 -6.22
CA GLU A 900 26.83 1.71 -7.35
C GLU A 900 26.97 0.99 -8.71
N GLU A 901 28.06 0.26 -8.95
CA GLU A 901 28.28 -0.48 -10.20
C GLU A 901 27.27 -1.62 -10.36
N GLU A 902 27.00 -2.36 -9.29
CA GLU A 902 26.04 -3.45 -9.29
C GLU A 902 24.60 -2.93 -9.46
N ALA A 903 24.27 -1.83 -8.80
CA ALA A 903 22.97 -1.18 -8.90
C ALA A 903 22.69 -0.70 -10.33
N GLN A 904 23.70 -0.13 -11.04
CA GLN A 904 23.56 0.26 -12.45
C GLN A 904 23.32 -0.91 -13.37
N ARG A 905 23.96 -2.07 -13.13
CA ARG A 905 23.68 -3.31 -13.91
C ARG A 905 22.25 -3.79 -13.70
N VAL A 906 21.81 -3.84 -12.45
CA VAL A 906 20.44 -4.23 -12.09
C VAL A 906 19.43 -3.24 -12.68
N GLN A 907 19.73 -1.93 -12.68
CA GLN A 907 18.93 -0.90 -13.33
C GLN A 907 18.67 -1.22 -14.81
N GLY A 908 19.71 -1.61 -15.55
CA GLY A 908 19.57 -1.97 -16.97
C GLY A 908 18.68 -3.18 -17.22
N VAL A 909 18.61 -4.13 -16.26
CA VAL A 909 17.79 -5.35 -16.39
C VAL A 909 16.35 -5.13 -15.91
N LEU A 910 16.15 -4.36 -14.84
CA LEU A 910 14.85 -4.14 -14.19
C LEU A 910 14.20 -2.81 -14.60
N HIS A 911 14.89 -1.98 -15.35
CA HIS A 911 14.44 -0.64 -15.75
C HIS A 911 14.09 0.25 -14.55
N LEU A 912 14.94 0.22 -13.51
CA LEU A 912 14.77 1.05 -12.32
C LEU A 912 14.97 2.53 -12.65
N SER A 913 14.23 3.38 -11.95
CA SER A 913 14.39 4.82 -12.02
C SER A 913 15.69 5.29 -11.34
N GLU A 914 16.11 6.53 -11.60
CA GLU A 914 17.24 7.13 -10.88
C GLU A 914 16.97 7.28 -9.37
N ALA A 915 15.73 7.59 -9.00
CA ALA A 915 15.30 7.67 -7.60
C ALA A 915 15.44 6.32 -6.89
N GLU A 916 14.99 5.24 -7.52
CA GLU A 916 15.12 3.88 -7.00
C GLU A 916 16.59 3.45 -6.90
N LEU A 917 17.41 3.80 -7.89
CA LEU A 917 18.84 3.55 -7.86
C LEU A 917 19.52 4.24 -6.66
N MET A 918 19.22 5.52 -6.44
CA MET A 918 19.74 6.27 -5.29
C MET A 918 19.29 5.66 -3.95
N GLU A 919 18.06 5.22 -3.84
CA GLU A 919 17.58 4.57 -2.61
C GLU A 919 18.31 3.25 -2.35
N ILE A 920 18.43 2.38 -3.36
CA ILE A 920 19.08 1.07 -3.21
C ILE A 920 20.54 1.20 -2.78
N THR A 921 21.27 2.19 -3.31
CA THR A 921 22.68 2.43 -2.95
C THR A 921 22.87 2.99 -1.54
N HIS A 922 21.83 3.60 -0.97
CA HIS A 922 21.84 4.20 0.36
C HIS A 922 21.06 3.43 1.42
N PHE A 923 20.54 2.25 1.09
CA PHE A 923 19.80 1.45 2.07
C PHE A 923 20.68 1.04 3.25
N GLU A 924 20.14 1.25 4.44
CA GLU A 924 20.67 0.65 5.65
C GLU A 924 20.30 -0.84 5.72
N ARG A 925 21.03 -1.59 6.54
CA ARG A 925 20.75 -3.00 6.81
C ARG A 925 19.30 -3.17 7.31
N GLY A 926 18.53 -4.03 6.66
CA GLY A 926 17.10 -4.23 6.94
C GLY A 926 16.16 -3.38 6.10
N SER A 927 16.68 -2.58 5.16
CA SER A 927 15.88 -1.90 4.14
C SER A 927 16.01 -2.62 2.80
N ALA A 928 14.92 -2.60 2.01
CA ALA A 928 14.89 -3.20 0.68
C ALA A 928 13.94 -2.45 -0.26
N LEU A 929 14.14 -2.57 -1.56
CA LEU A 929 13.17 -2.24 -2.58
C LEU A 929 12.45 -3.52 -3.02
N ILE A 930 11.15 -3.60 -2.82
CA ILE A 930 10.32 -4.69 -3.32
C ILE A 930 9.72 -4.25 -4.63
N SER A 931 10.03 -5.00 -5.69
CA SER A 931 9.48 -4.81 -7.03
C SER A 931 8.54 -5.97 -7.36
N THR A 932 7.26 -5.66 -7.58
CA THR A 932 6.26 -6.65 -8.00
C THR A 932 5.20 -6.00 -8.87
N ASN A 933 4.75 -6.70 -9.92
CA ASN A 933 3.74 -6.22 -10.87
C ASN A 933 4.01 -4.79 -11.40
N ASN A 934 5.25 -4.42 -11.66
CA ASN A 934 5.73 -3.09 -12.10
C ASN A 934 5.52 -1.96 -11.06
N ASN A 935 5.21 -2.31 -9.81
CA ASN A 935 5.19 -1.37 -8.70
C ASN A 935 6.36 -1.65 -7.77
N ASN A 936 7.08 -0.60 -7.41
CA ASN A 936 8.25 -0.66 -6.56
C ASN A 936 7.96 0.07 -5.24
N ILE A 937 8.33 -0.54 -4.11
CA ILE A 937 8.11 0.00 -2.76
C ILE A 937 9.39 -0.15 -1.96
N ALA A 938 9.84 0.95 -1.34
CA ALA A 938 10.90 0.90 -0.34
C ALA A 938 10.33 0.41 1.00
N VAL A 939 10.91 -0.65 1.55
CA VAL A 939 10.45 -1.31 2.77
C VAL A 939 11.52 -1.31 3.84
N GLU A 940 11.09 -1.12 5.07
CA GLU A 940 11.85 -1.48 6.27
C GLU A 940 11.37 -2.84 6.75
N ILE A 941 12.22 -3.85 6.65
CA ILE A 941 11.90 -5.24 7.02
C ILE A 941 11.71 -5.30 8.54
N LYS A 942 10.53 -5.70 8.99
CA LYS A 942 10.20 -5.81 10.41
C LYS A 942 10.10 -7.28 10.83
N CYS A 943 10.69 -7.60 11.96
CA CYS A 943 10.59 -8.92 12.58
C CYS A 943 10.28 -8.80 14.06
N SER A 944 9.76 -9.87 14.65
CA SER A 944 9.61 -9.97 16.10
C SER A 944 10.96 -10.23 16.77
N GLN A 945 11.01 -10.06 18.09
CA GLN A 945 12.20 -10.38 18.84
C GLN A 945 12.51 -11.89 18.78
N MET A 946 11.49 -12.73 18.80
CA MET A 946 11.62 -14.17 18.67
C MET A 946 12.15 -14.58 17.30
N GLU A 947 11.55 -14.05 16.21
CA GLU A 947 12.05 -14.28 14.83
C GLU A 947 13.52 -13.85 14.73
N LYS A 948 13.86 -12.67 15.25
CA LYS A 948 15.24 -12.15 15.24
C LYS A 948 16.19 -13.10 15.97
N GLU A 949 15.85 -13.58 17.16
CA GLU A 949 16.67 -14.51 17.93
C GLU A 949 16.88 -15.86 17.22
N LEU A 950 15.89 -16.31 16.42
CA LEU A 950 16.00 -17.55 15.64
C LEU A 950 16.95 -17.43 14.42
N ILE A 951 16.95 -16.26 13.75
CA ILE A 951 17.62 -16.13 12.43
C ILE A 951 18.82 -15.18 12.42
N THR A 952 19.11 -14.49 13.53
CA THR A 952 20.27 -13.56 13.55
C THR A 952 21.60 -14.27 13.27
N THR A 953 22.42 -13.63 12.43
CA THR A 953 23.79 -14.02 12.13
C THR A 953 24.81 -13.01 12.67
N ASP A 954 24.34 -11.98 13.38
CA ASP A 954 25.19 -10.97 13.96
C ASP A 954 25.98 -11.54 15.16
N ARG A 955 27.32 -11.35 15.13
CA ARG A 955 28.25 -11.91 16.13
C ARG A 955 27.97 -11.41 17.55
N ARG A 956 27.57 -10.15 17.71
CA ARG A 956 27.27 -9.56 19.03
C ARG A 956 25.99 -10.17 19.60
N GLU A 957 24.92 -10.21 18.78
CA GLU A 957 23.65 -10.82 19.17
C GLU A 957 23.80 -12.31 19.50
N LEU A 958 24.60 -13.04 18.70
CA LEU A 958 24.92 -14.44 18.98
C LEU A 958 25.66 -14.63 20.31
N ALA A 959 26.62 -13.75 20.64
CA ALA A 959 27.32 -13.77 21.91
C ALA A 959 26.38 -13.52 23.09
N GLU A 960 25.44 -12.59 22.97
CA GLU A 960 24.39 -12.33 23.98
C GLU A 960 23.46 -13.52 24.16
N LEU A 961 23.04 -14.15 23.08
CA LEU A 961 22.21 -15.37 23.12
C LEU A 961 22.96 -16.52 23.80
N ALA A 962 24.24 -16.71 23.49
CA ALA A 962 25.08 -17.73 24.11
C ALA A 962 25.24 -17.50 25.63
N GLN A 963 25.42 -16.24 26.06
CA GLN A 963 25.50 -15.88 27.48
C GLN A 963 24.16 -16.14 28.22
N ARG A 964 23.01 -15.87 27.58
CA ARG A 964 21.68 -16.18 28.14
C ARG A 964 21.42 -17.68 28.24
N ALA A 965 21.92 -18.48 27.30
CA ALA A 965 21.79 -19.92 27.25
C ALA A 965 22.75 -20.65 28.19
N ALA A 966 23.87 -20.02 28.62
CA ALA A 966 24.82 -20.60 29.54
C ALA A 966 24.11 -20.86 30.89
N PRO A 967 24.19 -22.10 31.47
CA PRO A 967 23.63 -22.35 32.76
C PRO A 967 24.27 -21.44 33.79
N LYS A 968 23.45 -20.72 34.57
CA LYS A 968 23.95 -19.91 35.69
C LYS A 968 24.74 -20.83 36.58
N GLN A 969 26.08 -20.77 36.54
CA GLN A 969 26.95 -21.42 37.50
C GLN A 969 26.57 -20.80 38.83
N HIS A 970 25.96 -21.62 39.71
CA HIS A 970 25.82 -21.28 41.10
C HIS A 970 27.25 -21.12 41.63
N PRO A 971 27.62 -20.02 42.28
CA PRO A 971 28.90 -19.94 42.94
C PRO A 971 28.91 -20.98 44.08
N CYS A 972 29.90 -21.89 44.00
CA CYS A 972 30.20 -22.79 45.11
C CYS A 972 30.64 -22.01 46.33
#